data_3178487257ceb99d6053bec20f71b79d
#
_entry.id   3178487257ceb99d6053bec20f71b79d
#
_cell.length_a   1.000
_cell.length_b   1.000
_cell.length_c   1.000
_cell.angle_alpha   90.00
_cell.angle_beta   90.00
_cell.angle_gamma   90.00
#
_symmetry.space_group_name_H-M   'P 1'
#
loop_
_entity.id
_entity.type
_entity.pdbx_description
1 polymer ?
#
loop_
_entity_poly.entity_id
_entity_poly.type
_entity_poly.pdbx_seq_one_letter_code
_entity_poly.pdbx_strand_id
1 'polypeptide(L)'
;MSLEEMLKNKLGKEIAAASDAEIYTALLKITKEKMEGMEHNTGNRKLYYISAEFLIGKLLSNNLINLGMFDEVRDILAKNGHDITAVEEVEPEPSLGNGGLGRLAACFLDSIATLGLNGDGVGLNYHDGLFLQKFVDNKQYEDKNPWITDNSWLTRTDVSFEVPFKDFTLKSTMYDIDVPGYHQSKCNKLHLFDIDSVDESIIRDGINFDKHDIGKNLTLFLYPDDSDEAGHLLRIYQQYFMVSNAAQLIIKEAEGRGIDLYRLHEHVCVQINDTHPTMVIPELIRILTQQKGFNMDTAIDVVRKTCAYTNHTILAEALEKWPISYLEKVVPQLLPIIYELDARIRREFSDERVYIIDNQNRVHMAHIDIHYGYAVNGVAALHTEILKNSELKPFYDIYPEKFNNKTNGITFRRWLVHCNHELSEYLNELIGPDYMEDAANLSKLLEYKDDEKVLKKLREIKKDAKIELKKYLKQTQNIDIDENSVFDIQIKRLHEYKRQQMNALYAIYKYKEIKKGHLPKRPITMIFGAKAAPAYTIAKDIIHLILCLQQLVENDPAVSPYLKIVMVENYNVTKAEKLIPACDISEQISLASKEASGTGNMKFMLNGAVTLGTEDGANVEIHELVGDENIYIFGKKSEDVIKLYETASYRSADIYDNDPEVEELVDFIISKELIRIGDPMNLCRLYKEIVNKDWFMALLDVKDYIKTKEQMLNDYEDEISWSKKALVNIAKAGFFSSDRTIAEYNKDIWHL
;
A
#
# COMPACT_ATOMS: atom_id res chain seq x y z
N MET A 1 25.40 -30.87 5.44
CA MET A 1 25.34 -30.65 3.98
C MET A 1 25.42 -29.14 3.78
N SER A 2 26.35 -28.65 2.97
CA SER A 2 26.44 -27.21 2.67
C SER A 2 25.26 -26.77 1.81
N LEU A 3 24.98 -25.47 1.77
CA LEU A 3 23.90 -24.93 0.96
C LEU A 3 24.15 -25.19 -0.56
N GLU A 4 25.39 -25.11 -1.00
CA GLU A 4 25.78 -25.45 -2.38
C GLU A 4 25.48 -26.92 -2.73
N GLU A 5 25.77 -27.85 -1.81
CA GLU A 5 25.42 -29.27 -1.98
C GLU A 5 23.91 -29.50 -1.98
N MET A 6 23.17 -28.81 -1.13
CA MET A 6 21.69 -28.87 -1.09
C MET A 6 21.11 -28.41 -2.43
N LEU A 7 21.63 -27.30 -2.97
CA LEU A 7 21.17 -26.74 -4.24
C LEU A 7 21.48 -27.70 -5.40
N LYS A 8 22.69 -28.26 -5.49
CA LYS A 8 23.05 -29.26 -6.49
C LYS A 8 22.15 -30.51 -6.40
N ASN A 9 21.90 -31.01 -5.21
CA ASN A 9 21.00 -32.15 -4.99
C ASN A 9 19.57 -31.89 -5.45
N LYS A 10 19.03 -30.72 -5.16
CA LYS A 10 17.67 -30.31 -5.61
C LYS A 10 17.59 -30.13 -7.13
N LEU A 11 18.66 -29.64 -7.75
CA LEU A 11 18.75 -29.48 -9.21
C LEU A 11 18.99 -30.79 -9.94
N GLY A 12 19.65 -31.76 -9.30
CA GLY A 12 20.10 -33.00 -9.95
C GLY A 12 21.20 -32.80 -11.00
N LYS A 13 21.86 -31.64 -11.01
CA LYS A 13 22.94 -31.25 -11.93
C LYS A 13 23.79 -30.13 -11.34
N GLU A 14 24.90 -29.79 -12.02
CA GLU A 14 25.73 -28.64 -11.64
C GLU A 14 24.97 -27.34 -11.77
N ILE A 15 25.17 -26.42 -10.82
CA ILE A 15 24.46 -25.12 -10.76
C ILE A 15 24.69 -24.31 -12.04
N ALA A 16 25.93 -24.25 -12.54
CA ALA A 16 26.30 -23.55 -13.78
C ALA A 16 25.56 -24.05 -15.05
N ALA A 17 25.00 -25.25 -15.00
CA ALA A 17 24.25 -25.84 -16.11
C ALA A 17 22.71 -25.70 -15.97
N ALA A 18 22.26 -25.11 -14.88
CA ALA A 18 20.83 -24.90 -14.61
C ALA A 18 20.35 -23.56 -15.17
N SER A 19 19.08 -23.48 -15.54
CA SER A 19 18.42 -22.20 -15.85
C SER A 19 18.03 -21.46 -14.58
N ASP A 20 17.83 -20.15 -14.68
CA ASP A 20 17.37 -19.34 -13.54
C ASP A 20 16.04 -19.84 -12.98
N ALA A 21 15.15 -20.36 -13.83
CA ALA A 21 13.88 -20.96 -13.40
C ALA A 21 14.05 -22.23 -12.57
N GLU A 22 15.00 -23.10 -12.95
CA GLU A 22 15.33 -24.31 -12.20
C GLU A 22 15.98 -23.95 -10.85
N ILE A 23 16.88 -22.95 -10.84
CA ILE A 23 17.54 -22.46 -9.65
C ILE A 23 16.48 -21.84 -8.69
N TYR A 24 15.59 -21.00 -9.21
CA TYR A 24 14.48 -20.43 -8.43
C TYR A 24 13.65 -21.54 -7.76
N THR A 25 13.23 -22.52 -8.54
CA THR A 25 12.41 -23.65 -8.02
C THR A 25 13.15 -24.43 -6.93
N ALA A 26 14.44 -24.67 -7.10
CA ALA A 26 15.26 -25.37 -6.10
C ALA A 26 15.43 -24.55 -4.82
N LEU A 27 15.72 -23.25 -4.94
CA LEU A 27 15.85 -22.32 -3.80
C LEU A 27 14.52 -22.15 -3.06
N LEU A 28 13.40 -22.02 -3.76
CA LEU A 28 12.07 -21.98 -3.15
C LEU A 28 11.83 -23.23 -2.28
N LYS A 29 12.11 -24.42 -2.80
CA LYS A 29 11.93 -25.68 -2.06
C LYS A 29 12.82 -25.74 -0.82
N ILE A 30 14.11 -25.40 -0.94
CA ILE A 30 15.06 -25.38 0.18
C ILE A 30 14.58 -24.41 1.27
N THR A 31 14.16 -23.22 0.84
CA THR A 31 13.69 -22.17 1.77
C THR A 31 12.40 -22.58 2.50
N LYS A 32 11.43 -23.15 1.77
CA LYS A 32 10.21 -23.70 2.37
C LYS A 32 10.51 -24.82 3.37
N GLU A 33 11.32 -25.80 3.01
CA GLU A 33 11.71 -26.91 3.89
C GLU A 33 12.38 -26.41 5.18
N LYS A 34 13.18 -25.34 5.08
CA LYS A 34 13.78 -24.72 6.25
C LYS A 34 12.73 -24.06 7.15
N MET A 35 11.75 -23.35 6.57
CA MET A 35 10.69 -22.69 7.32
C MET A 35 9.69 -23.68 7.94
N GLU A 36 9.36 -24.76 7.23
CA GLU A 36 8.51 -25.84 7.74
C GLU A 36 9.07 -26.49 9.03
N GLY A 37 10.39 -26.50 9.19
CA GLY A 37 11.06 -26.94 10.40
C GLY A 37 11.10 -25.94 11.56
N MET A 38 10.62 -24.70 11.36
CA MET A 38 10.62 -23.66 12.38
C MET A 38 9.35 -23.74 13.24
N GLU A 39 9.51 -23.50 14.53
CA GLU A 39 8.37 -23.38 15.43
C GLU A 39 7.62 -22.06 15.19
N HIS A 40 6.32 -22.07 15.47
CA HIS A 40 5.53 -20.83 15.50
C HIS A 40 5.85 -20.00 16.75
N ASN A 41 5.82 -18.66 16.63
CA ASN A 41 5.90 -17.79 17.80
C ASN A 41 4.71 -18.05 18.73
N THR A 42 4.97 -18.06 20.02
CA THR A 42 3.97 -18.35 21.05
C THR A 42 3.90 -17.23 22.08
N GLY A 43 2.76 -17.08 22.72
CA GLY A 43 2.53 -16.09 23.75
C GLY A 43 1.23 -16.39 24.50
N ASN A 44 0.97 -15.64 25.56
CA ASN A 44 -0.28 -15.77 26.31
C ASN A 44 -1.47 -15.32 25.48
N ARG A 45 -1.29 -14.33 24.63
CA ARG A 45 -2.28 -13.78 23.71
C ARG A 45 -1.83 -13.98 22.27
N LYS A 46 -2.75 -14.22 21.36
CA LYS A 46 -2.50 -14.34 19.91
C LYS A 46 -3.22 -13.23 19.16
N LEU A 47 -2.50 -12.57 18.26
CA LEU A 47 -3.04 -11.60 17.33
C LEU A 47 -3.52 -12.31 16.06
N TYR A 48 -4.72 -11.91 15.60
CA TYR A 48 -5.23 -12.16 14.25
C TYR A 48 -5.37 -10.82 13.54
N TYR A 49 -4.46 -10.55 12.61
CA TYR A 49 -4.44 -9.34 11.81
C TYR A 49 -5.25 -9.58 10.55
N ILE A 50 -6.50 -9.09 10.52
CA ILE A 50 -7.43 -9.35 9.42
C ILE A 50 -7.39 -8.18 8.45
N SER A 51 -7.07 -8.47 7.19
CA SER A 51 -6.98 -7.47 6.13
C SER A 51 -7.49 -8.02 4.80
N ALA A 52 -8.19 -7.18 4.04
CA ALA A 52 -8.59 -7.52 2.68
C ALA A 52 -7.41 -7.66 1.71
N GLU A 53 -6.27 -7.04 2.05
CA GLU A 53 -5.07 -6.99 1.22
C GLU A 53 -3.81 -7.37 1.99
N PHE A 54 -2.93 -8.13 1.32
CA PHE A 54 -1.55 -8.35 1.75
C PHE A 54 -0.63 -8.25 0.54
N LEU A 55 -0.09 -7.07 0.28
CA LEU A 55 0.80 -6.82 -0.85
C LEU A 55 2.22 -7.27 -0.51
N ILE A 56 2.41 -8.58 -0.44
CA ILE A 56 3.63 -9.21 0.07
C ILE A 56 4.84 -9.08 -0.88
N GLY A 57 4.60 -8.87 -2.16
CA GLY A 57 5.68 -8.86 -3.16
C GLY A 57 6.32 -10.24 -3.36
N LYS A 58 7.40 -10.29 -4.13
CA LYS A 58 8.21 -11.51 -4.27
C LYS A 58 8.86 -11.86 -2.93
N LEU A 59 8.97 -13.14 -2.63
CA LEU A 59 9.36 -13.61 -1.31
C LEU A 59 10.74 -14.28 -1.26
N LEU A 60 11.33 -14.71 -2.38
CA LEU A 60 12.60 -15.45 -2.34
C LEU A 60 13.67 -14.70 -1.56
N SER A 61 14.07 -13.52 -2.02
CA SER A 61 15.14 -12.76 -1.33
C SER A 61 14.72 -12.23 0.02
N ASN A 62 13.45 -11.84 0.17
CA ASN A 62 12.93 -11.45 1.49
C ASN A 62 13.12 -12.56 2.53
N ASN A 63 12.77 -13.80 2.17
CA ASN A 63 12.91 -14.94 3.06
C ASN A 63 14.38 -15.33 3.26
N LEU A 64 15.20 -15.29 2.20
CA LEU A 64 16.64 -15.52 2.32
C LEU A 64 17.33 -14.52 3.25
N ILE A 65 16.96 -13.24 3.19
CA ILE A 65 17.47 -12.19 4.08
C ILE A 65 17.06 -12.50 5.54
N ASN A 66 15.78 -12.76 5.77
CA ASN A 66 15.28 -13.03 7.12
C ASN A 66 15.88 -14.29 7.75
N LEU A 67 16.15 -15.30 6.92
CA LEU A 67 16.80 -16.55 7.35
C LEU A 67 18.33 -16.47 7.44
N GLY A 68 18.93 -15.33 7.08
CA GLY A 68 20.38 -15.12 7.07
C GLY A 68 21.12 -15.93 6.01
N MET A 69 20.47 -16.23 4.89
CA MET A 69 21.01 -17.07 3.80
C MET A 69 21.33 -16.28 2.54
N PHE A 70 20.92 -15.04 2.45
CA PHE A 70 20.96 -14.25 1.20
C PHE A 70 22.37 -14.12 0.63
N ASP A 71 23.35 -13.72 1.44
CA ASP A 71 24.71 -13.49 0.98
C ASP A 71 25.38 -14.80 0.51
N GLU A 72 25.18 -15.90 1.25
CA GLU A 72 25.70 -17.21 0.85
C GLU A 72 25.10 -17.68 -0.50
N VAL A 73 23.77 -17.51 -0.68
CA VAL A 73 23.10 -17.84 -1.96
C VAL A 73 23.64 -16.97 -3.08
N ARG A 74 23.72 -15.66 -2.90
CA ARG A 74 24.25 -14.71 -3.90
C ARG A 74 25.66 -15.12 -4.34
N ASP A 75 26.55 -15.43 -3.39
CA ASP A 75 27.94 -15.77 -3.65
C ASP A 75 28.04 -17.13 -4.37
N ILE A 76 27.24 -18.13 -3.99
CA ILE A 76 27.16 -19.42 -4.69
C ILE A 76 26.71 -19.22 -6.14
N LEU A 77 25.67 -18.42 -6.37
CA LEU A 77 25.16 -18.15 -7.71
C LEU A 77 26.20 -17.42 -8.56
N ALA A 78 26.81 -16.35 -8.05
CA ALA A 78 27.84 -15.59 -8.75
C ALA A 78 29.03 -16.45 -9.13
N LYS A 79 29.52 -17.32 -8.24
CA LYS A 79 30.60 -18.29 -8.51
C LYS A 79 30.27 -19.26 -9.64
N ASN A 80 28.98 -19.56 -9.84
CA ASN A 80 28.50 -20.45 -10.89
C ASN A 80 27.98 -19.73 -12.14
N GLY A 81 28.18 -18.40 -12.24
CA GLY A 81 27.84 -17.59 -13.43
C GLY A 81 26.39 -17.14 -13.49
N HIS A 82 25.67 -17.16 -12.38
CA HIS A 82 24.29 -16.69 -12.25
C HIS A 82 24.21 -15.41 -11.41
N ASP A 83 23.21 -14.59 -11.70
CA ASP A 83 22.85 -13.40 -10.92
C ASP A 83 21.57 -13.68 -10.11
N ILE A 84 21.62 -13.47 -8.80
CA ILE A 84 20.44 -13.63 -7.94
C ILE A 84 19.27 -12.77 -8.42
N THR A 85 19.53 -11.59 -8.96
CA THR A 85 18.49 -10.69 -9.50
C THR A 85 17.76 -11.34 -10.69
N ALA A 86 18.48 -12.05 -11.57
CA ALA A 86 17.88 -12.78 -12.69
C ALA A 86 17.03 -13.97 -12.20
N VAL A 87 17.49 -14.65 -11.15
CA VAL A 87 16.74 -15.74 -10.52
C VAL A 87 15.45 -15.23 -9.86
N GLU A 88 15.50 -14.08 -9.18
CA GLU A 88 14.32 -13.44 -8.59
C GLU A 88 13.28 -13.01 -9.62
N GLU A 89 13.70 -12.58 -10.80
CA GLU A 89 12.77 -12.15 -11.87
C GLU A 89 11.85 -13.28 -12.34
N VAL A 90 12.24 -14.53 -12.14
CA VAL A 90 11.40 -15.70 -12.49
C VAL A 90 10.19 -15.84 -11.59
N GLU A 91 10.27 -15.36 -10.33
CA GLU A 91 9.17 -15.46 -9.37
C GLU A 91 7.96 -14.65 -9.84
N PRO A 92 6.75 -15.23 -9.94
CA PRO A 92 5.55 -14.46 -10.16
C PRO A 92 5.22 -13.65 -8.89
N GLU A 93 5.06 -12.34 -9.03
CA GLU A 93 4.69 -11.50 -7.88
C GLU A 93 3.25 -11.81 -7.44
N PRO A 94 3.02 -12.17 -6.16
CA PRO A 94 1.66 -12.36 -5.65
C PRO A 94 0.83 -11.08 -5.76
N SER A 95 -0.36 -11.19 -6.37
CA SER A 95 -1.25 -10.05 -6.63
C SER A 95 -2.32 -9.86 -5.54
N LEU A 96 -1.93 -10.02 -4.27
CA LEU A 96 -2.83 -10.03 -3.11
C LEU A 96 -3.12 -8.65 -2.50
N GLY A 97 -2.76 -7.57 -3.17
CA GLY A 97 -2.95 -6.21 -2.67
C GLY A 97 -2.81 -5.15 -3.75
N ASN A 98 -3.20 -3.92 -3.43
CA ASN A 98 -3.27 -2.81 -4.39
C ASN A 98 -2.33 -1.65 -4.06
N GLY A 99 -1.98 -1.40 -2.83
CA GLY A 99 -1.24 -0.18 -2.51
C GLY A 99 -0.84 -0.09 -1.06
N GLY A 100 -0.96 1.13 -0.48
CA GLY A 100 -0.47 1.44 0.86
C GLY A 100 -1.00 0.52 1.95
N LEU A 101 -2.31 0.23 1.94
CA LEU A 101 -2.95 -0.65 2.93
C LEU A 101 -2.36 -2.07 2.91
N GLY A 102 -2.28 -2.67 1.71
CA GLY A 102 -1.78 -4.04 1.55
C GLY A 102 -0.28 -4.16 1.82
N ARG A 103 0.51 -3.17 1.38
CA ARG A 103 1.96 -3.19 1.65
C ARG A 103 2.25 -2.94 3.13
N LEU A 104 1.47 -2.10 3.81
CA LEU A 104 1.57 -1.91 5.24
C LEU A 104 1.31 -3.22 6.00
N ALA A 105 0.23 -3.92 5.66
CA ALA A 105 -0.09 -5.22 6.25
C ALA A 105 1.07 -6.22 6.10
N ALA A 106 1.71 -6.26 4.93
CA ALA A 106 2.88 -7.09 4.69
C ALA A 106 4.11 -6.67 5.52
N CYS A 107 4.38 -5.37 5.65
CA CYS A 107 5.44 -4.86 6.53
C CYS A 107 5.18 -5.22 8.00
N PHE A 108 3.92 -5.16 8.43
CA PHE A 108 3.53 -5.50 9.79
C PHE A 108 3.70 -6.98 10.09
N LEU A 109 3.36 -7.87 9.16
CA LEU A 109 3.62 -9.31 9.33
C LEU A 109 5.12 -9.60 9.50
N ASP A 110 5.95 -8.98 8.67
CA ASP A 110 7.41 -9.09 8.78
C ASP A 110 7.92 -8.63 10.16
N SER A 111 7.44 -7.49 10.63
CA SER A 111 7.84 -6.95 11.94
C SER A 111 7.29 -7.74 13.13
N ILE A 112 6.06 -8.25 13.05
CA ILE A 112 5.47 -9.10 14.08
C ILE A 112 6.33 -10.35 14.26
N ALA A 113 6.72 -11.00 13.17
CA ALA A 113 7.61 -12.17 13.20
C ALA A 113 9.02 -11.81 13.69
N THR A 114 9.58 -10.69 13.22
CA THR A 114 10.92 -10.22 13.61
C THR A 114 11.02 -9.92 15.12
N LEU A 115 9.97 -9.36 15.71
CA LEU A 115 9.91 -9.10 17.14
C LEU A 115 9.53 -10.33 17.97
N GLY A 116 9.37 -11.49 17.36
CA GLY A 116 9.03 -12.74 18.03
C GLY A 116 7.63 -12.76 18.63
N LEU A 117 6.71 -11.96 18.11
CA LEU A 117 5.35 -11.83 18.63
C LEU A 117 4.43 -12.90 18.04
N ASN A 118 3.50 -13.40 18.86
CA ASN A 118 2.51 -14.39 18.47
C ASN A 118 1.36 -13.74 17.66
N GLY A 119 1.52 -13.63 16.35
CA GLY A 119 0.53 -12.99 15.51
C GLY A 119 0.55 -13.46 14.06
N ASP A 120 -0.63 -13.76 13.53
CA ASP A 120 -0.82 -14.21 12.16
C ASP A 120 -1.70 -13.23 11.37
N GLY A 121 -1.48 -13.17 10.06
CA GLY A 121 -2.37 -12.49 9.11
C GLY A 121 -3.50 -13.40 8.68
N VAL A 122 -4.67 -12.82 8.39
CA VAL A 122 -5.82 -13.53 7.82
C VAL A 122 -6.40 -12.72 6.66
N GLY A 123 -6.53 -13.35 5.51
CA GLY A 123 -7.08 -12.75 4.30
C GLY A 123 -7.63 -13.78 3.32
N LEU A 124 -7.75 -13.39 2.05
CA LEU A 124 -8.26 -14.24 0.97
C LEU A 124 -7.15 -14.58 -0.04
N ASN A 125 -7.24 -15.78 -0.58
CA ASN A 125 -6.34 -16.27 -1.63
C ASN A 125 -6.86 -15.89 -3.02
N TYR A 126 -6.70 -14.63 -3.41
CA TYR A 126 -7.12 -14.20 -4.74
C TYR A 126 -6.23 -14.82 -5.82
N HIS A 127 -6.85 -15.37 -6.89
CA HIS A 127 -6.15 -16.03 -8.00
C HIS A 127 -5.51 -15.03 -8.95
N ASP A 128 -6.24 -13.99 -9.33
CA ASP A 128 -5.78 -12.89 -10.17
C ASP A 128 -5.56 -11.58 -9.36
N GLY A 129 -6.13 -11.50 -8.16
CA GLY A 129 -5.95 -10.40 -7.22
C GLY A 129 -6.20 -9.03 -7.85
N LEU A 130 -5.21 -8.13 -7.79
CA LEU A 130 -5.24 -6.90 -8.55
C LEU A 130 -4.82 -7.16 -9.99
N PHE A 131 -5.59 -6.64 -10.94
CA PHE A 131 -5.37 -6.83 -12.38
C PHE A 131 -3.95 -6.45 -12.85
N LEU A 132 -3.53 -7.07 -13.96
CA LEU A 132 -2.37 -6.65 -14.73
C LEU A 132 -2.74 -5.43 -15.56
N GLN A 133 -1.97 -4.35 -15.44
CA GLN A 133 -2.16 -3.15 -16.27
C GLN A 133 -1.33 -3.25 -17.55
N LYS A 134 -1.97 -2.99 -18.67
CA LYS A 134 -1.34 -2.78 -19.98
C LYS A 134 -1.72 -1.41 -20.54
N PHE A 135 -0.86 -0.83 -21.36
CA PHE A 135 -1.17 0.39 -22.10
C PHE A 135 -1.42 0.08 -23.57
N VAL A 136 -2.61 0.43 -24.03
CA VAL A 136 -3.04 0.29 -25.42
C VAL A 136 -3.66 1.61 -25.87
N ASP A 137 -3.17 2.16 -26.99
CA ASP A 137 -3.64 3.46 -27.52
C ASP A 137 -3.63 4.59 -26.46
N ASN A 138 -2.53 4.66 -25.69
CA ASN A 138 -2.36 5.60 -24.57
C ASN A 138 -3.45 5.51 -23.49
N LYS A 139 -4.04 4.34 -23.29
CA LYS A 139 -5.05 4.08 -22.26
C LYS A 139 -4.67 2.89 -21.40
N GLN A 140 -5.13 2.90 -20.14
CA GLN A 140 -5.07 1.73 -19.29
C GLN A 140 -6.04 0.64 -19.79
N TYR A 141 -5.52 -0.55 -19.95
CA TYR A 141 -6.27 -1.79 -20.16
C TYR A 141 -5.97 -2.74 -18.99
N GLU A 142 -7.00 -3.44 -18.51
CA GLU A 142 -6.91 -4.38 -17.40
C GLU A 142 -6.96 -5.81 -17.92
N ASP A 143 -6.05 -6.66 -17.44
CA ASP A 143 -5.96 -8.07 -17.81
C ASP A 143 -5.80 -8.96 -16.58
N LYS A 144 -5.92 -10.27 -16.77
CA LYS A 144 -5.67 -11.28 -15.73
C LYS A 144 -4.25 -11.15 -15.20
N ASN A 145 -4.08 -11.44 -13.91
CA ASN A 145 -2.79 -11.37 -13.22
C ASN A 145 -2.55 -12.63 -12.37
N PRO A 146 -2.52 -13.83 -12.98
CA PRO A 146 -2.33 -15.08 -12.26
C PRO A 146 -0.92 -15.14 -11.68
N TRP A 147 -0.81 -15.62 -10.42
CA TRP A 147 0.47 -15.77 -9.72
C TRP A 147 0.66 -17.13 -9.07
N ILE A 148 -0.41 -17.91 -8.92
CA ILE A 148 -0.39 -19.22 -8.29
C ILE A 148 0.14 -20.23 -9.31
N THR A 149 1.21 -20.94 -8.95
CA THR A 149 1.83 -21.98 -9.75
C THR A 149 2.01 -23.24 -8.91
N ASP A 150 2.34 -24.38 -9.55
CA ASP A 150 2.62 -25.65 -8.86
C ASP A 150 3.76 -25.52 -7.84
N ASN A 151 4.71 -24.62 -8.08
CA ASN A 151 5.80 -24.29 -7.17
C ASN A 151 5.59 -22.89 -6.61
N SER A 152 4.73 -22.74 -5.61
CA SER A 152 4.42 -21.47 -4.96
C SER A 152 4.77 -21.49 -3.47
N TRP A 153 4.75 -20.32 -2.85
CA TRP A 153 4.92 -20.18 -1.39
C TRP A 153 3.72 -20.68 -0.59
N LEU A 154 2.58 -20.90 -1.24
CA LEU A 154 1.38 -21.43 -0.62
C LEU A 154 1.57 -22.89 -0.18
N THR A 155 1.06 -23.19 1.01
CA THR A 155 0.93 -24.54 1.52
C THR A 155 -0.53 -24.80 1.87
N ARG A 156 -1.16 -25.77 1.18
CA ARG A 156 -2.53 -26.20 1.48
C ARG A 156 -2.56 -26.84 2.87
N THR A 157 -3.52 -26.43 3.70
CA THR A 157 -3.74 -27.03 5.03
C THR A 157 -4.96 -27.95 5.07
N ASP A 158 -5.14 -28.66 6.18
CA ASP A 158 -6.33 -29.48 6.46
C ASP A 158 -7.48 -28.65 7.07
N VAL A 159 -7.29 -27.33 7.24
CA VAL A 159 -8.33 -26.47 7.79
C VAL A 159 -9.30 -26.08 6.70
N SER A 160 -10.55 -26.39 6.93
CA SER A 160 -11.66 -26.14 6.03
C SER A 160 -12.90 -25.74 6.83
N PHE A 161 -13.66 -24.79 6.31
CA PHE A 161 -14.90 -24.32 6.92
C PHE A 161 -16.03 -24.24 5.90
N GLU A 162 -17.24 -24.25 6.40
CA GLU A 162 -18.44 -23.89 5.63
C GLU A 162 -18.85 -22.46 5.99
N VAL A 163 -19.05 -21.63 4.97
CA VAL A 163 -19.46 -20.24 5.12
C VAL A 163 -20.88 -20.09 4.56
N PRO A 164 -21.88 -19.86 5.43
CA PRO A 164 -23.27 -19.73 5.01
C PRO A 164 -23.58 -18.32 4.51
N PHE A 165 -24.20 -18.26 3.34
CA PHE A 165 -24.86 -17.08 2.79
C PHE A 165 -26.38 -17.31 2.77
N LYS A 166 -27.16 -16.32 2.33
CA LYS A 166 -28.61 -16.42 2.32
C LYS A 166 -29.14 -17.67 1.62
N ASP A 167 -28.68 -17.90 0.40
CA ASP A 167 -29.25 -18.90 -0.49
C ASP A 167 -28.35 -20.13 -0.71
N PHE A 168 -27.12 -20.10 -0.22
CA PHE A 168 -26.12 -21.16 -0.40
C PHE A 168 -25.03 -21.12 0.67
N THR A 169 -24.28 -22.20 0.74
CA THR A 169 -23.09 -22.32 1.59
C THR A 169 -21.87 -22.61 0.71
N LEU A 170 -20.75 -21.96 0.97
CA LEU A 170 -19.50 -22.22 0.29
C LEU A 170 -18.50 -22.90 1.23
N LYS A 171 -17.85 -23.93 0.70
CA LYS A 171 -16.75 -24.57 1.39
C LYS A 171 -15.45 -23.81 1.12
N SER A 172 -14.71 -23.54 2.17
CA SER A 172 -13.39 -22.92 2.11
C SER A 172 -12.27 -23.88 2.49
N THR A 173 -11.08 -23.65 1.95
CA THR A 173 -9.85 -24.27 2.39
C THR A 173 -8.84 -23.18 2.74
N MET A 174 -8.09 -23.36 3.82
CA MET A 174 -7.04 -22.46 4.24
C MET A 174 -5.69 -22.84 3.59
N TYR A 175 -5.02 -21.82 3.07
CA TYR A 175 -3.65 -21.91 2.56
C TYR A 175 -2.75 -21.01 3.39
N ASP A 176 -1.58 -21.51 3.75
CA ASP A 176 -0.62 -20.75 4.54
C ASP A 176 0.56 -20.29 3.70
N ILE A 177 1.05 -19.09 4.01
CA ILE A 177 2.37 -18.61 3.64
C ILE A 177 3.16 -18.40 4.93
N ASP A 178 4.35 -19.00 5.04
CA ASP A 178 5.23 -18.81 6.18
C ASP A 178 5.86 -17.42 6.18
N VAL A 179 5.92 -16.80 7.34
CA VAL A 179 6.47 -15.47 7.57
C VAL A 179 7.63 -15.57 8.56
N PRO A 180 8.87 -15.77 8.11
CA PRO A 180 10.04 -15.82 8.99
C PRO A 180 10.37 -14.42 9.48
N GLY A 181 10.78 -14.32 10.76
CA GLY A 181 11.36 -13.10 11.31
C GLY A 181 12.83 -12.95 10.94
N TYR A 182 13.31 -11.70 10.94
CA TYR A 182 14.71 -11.39 10.65
C TYR A 182 15.63 -11.99 11.72
N HIS A 183 16.49 -12.93 11.30
CA HIS A 183 17.40 -13.68 12.16
C HIS A 183 16.72 -14.38 13.35
N GLN A 184 15.45 -14.74 13.22
CA GLN A 184 14.70 -15.48 14.22
C GLN A 184 14.72 -16.99 13.95
N SER A 185 14.55 -17.80 15.01
CA SER A 185 14.42 -19.26 14.92
C SER A 185 12.96 -19.72 14.76
N LYS A 186 12.02 -18.80 14.81
CA LYS A 186 10.58 -19.05 14.74
C LYS A 186 9.95 -18.24 13.61
N CYS A 187 8.80 -18.67 13.14
CA CYS A 187 8.05 -17.98 12.11
C CYS A 187 6.57 -17.84 12.47
N ASN A 188 5.89 -16.92 11.83
CA ASN A 188 4.44 -16.77 11.87
C ASN A 188 3.84 -17.18 10.53
N LYS A 189 2.53 -16.98 10.35
CA LYS A 189 1.83 -17.39 9.13
C LYS A 189 0.92 -16.27 8.62
N LEU A 190 0.73 -16.28 7.31
CA LEU A 190 -0.36 -15.60 6.62
C LEU A 190 -1.36 -16.68 6.20
N HIS A 191 -2.55 -16.68 6.79
CA HIS A 191 -3.64 -17.58 6.47
C HIS A 191 -4.51 -16.96 5.37
N LEU A 192 -4.59 -17.62 4.23
CA LEU A 192 -5.36 -17.19 3.07
C LEU A 192 -6.46 -18.20 2.78
N PHE A 193 -7.72 -17.75 2.82
CA PHE A 193 -8.87 -18.60 2.55
C PHE A 193 -9.30 -18.52 1.08
N ASP A 194 -9.64 -19.67 0.53
CA ASP A 194 -10.08 -19.83 -0.84
C ASP A 194 -11.35 -20.66 -0.92
N ILE A 195 -12.20 -20.45 -1.91
CA ILE A 195 -13.33 -21.34 -2.18
C ILE A 195 -12.86 -22.57 -2.95
N ASP A 196 -13.35 -23.75 -2.58
CA ASP A 196 -12.98 -25.00 -3.27
C ASP A 196 -13.49 -25.05 -4.71
N SER A 197 -14.49 -24.27 -5.06
CA SER A 197 -15.18 -24.26 -6.35
C SER A 197 -14.74 -23.13 -7.31
N VAL A 198 -13.65 -22.40 -6.99
CA VAL A 198 -13.14 -21.32 -7.85
C VAL A 198 -12.88 -21.80 -9.28
N ASP A 199 -13.26 -20.97 -10.26
CA ASP A 199 -13.12 -21.30 -11.68
C ASP A 199 -12.60 -20.10 -12.47
N GLU A 200 -11.30 -20.09 -12.77
CA GLU A 200 -10.65 -19.03 -13.55
C GLU A 200 -11.11 -19.00 -15.02
N SER A 201 -11.70 -20.09 -15.53
CA SER A 201 -12.13 -20.18 -16.93
C SER A 201 -13.34 -19.26 -17.26
N ILE A 202 -14.01 -18.73 -16.24
CA ILE A 202 -15.14 -17.81 -16.43
C ILE A 202 -14.70 -16.38 -16.77
N ILE A 203 -13.42 -16.06 -16.60
CA ILE A 203 -12.88 -14.72 -16.91
C ILE A 203 -12.79 -14.55 -18.43
N ARG A 204 -13.35 -13.47 -18.96
CA ARG A 204 -13.40 -13.14 -20.38
C ARG A 204 -13.01 -11.68 -20.59
N ASP A 205 -12.52 -11.35 -21.79
CA ASP A 205 -12.25 -9.98 -22.22
C ASP A 205 -11.54 -9.13 -21.15
N GLY A 206 -10.34 -9.53 -20.77
CA GLY A 206 -9.56 -8.87 -19.72
C GLY A 206 -9.94 -9.38 -18.32
N ILE A 207 -10.75 -8.63 -17.57
CA ILE A 207 -11.13 -8.96 -16.18
C ILE A 207 -12.65 -9.17 -16.00
N ASN A 208 -13.40 -9.30 -17.08
CA ASN A 208 -14.85 -9.44 -17.03
C ASN A 208 -15.28 -10.88 -16.71
N PHE A 209 -16.31 -11.03 -15.91
CA PHE A 209 -16.92 -12.29 -15.56
C PHE A 209 -18.35 -12.07 -15.05
N ASP A 210 -19.13 -13.14 -14.94
CA ASP A 210 -20.47 -13.08 -14.34
C ASP A 210 -20.35 -12.87 -12.82
N LYS A 211 -20.68 -11.66 -12.34
CA LYS A 211 -20.64 -11.29 -10.93
C LYS A 211 -21.67 -12.03 -10.06
N HIS A 212 -22.67 -12.69 -10.65
CA HIS A 212 -23.68 -13.44 -9.90
C HIS A 212 -23.23 -14.87 -9.56
N ASP A 213 -22.26 -15.42 -10.26
CA ASP A 213 -21.77 -16.78 -10.01
C ASP A 213 -20.71 -16.80 -8.88
N ILE A 214 -21.19 -16.48 -7.66
CA ILE A 214 -20.32 -16.32 -6.47
C ILE A 214 -19.53 -17.58 -6.18
N GLY A 215 -20.11 -18.76 -6.39
CA GLY A 215 -19.45 -20.05 -6.18
C GLY A 215 -18.22 -20.27 -7.06
N LYS A 216 -18.03 -19.48 -8.12
CA LYS A 216 -16.86 -19.55 -9.02
C LYS A 216 -15.98 -18.32 -8.98
N ASN A 217 -16.54 -17.16 -8.64
CA ASN A 217 -15.83 -15.89 -8.80
C ASN A 217 -15.28 -15.27 -7.52
N LEU A 218 -15.68 -15.74 -6.33
CA LEU A 218 -15.47 -15.04 -5.06
C LEU A 218 -14.00 -14.70 -4.78
N THR A 219 -13.07 -15.59 -5.11
CA THR A 219 -11.65 -15.44 -4.87
C THR A 219 -10.81 -15.19 -6.14
N LEU A 220 -11.45 -14.71 -7.22
CA LEU A 220 -10.72 -14.35 -8.44
C LEU A 220 -9.98 -13.02 -8.29
N PHE A 221 -10.71 -11.92 -8.14
CA PHE A 221 -10.14 -10.56 -8.10
C PHE A 221 -10.35 -9.86 -6.76
N LEU A 222 -9.32 -9.16 -6.34
CA LEU A 222 -9.40 -8.13 -5.31
C LEU A 222 -10.02 -6.86 -5.93
N TYR A 223 -11.00 -6.25 -5.26
CA TYR A 223 -11.70 -5.06 -5.74
C TYR A 223 -12.25 -5.22 -7.16
N PRO A 224 -13.17 -6.17 -7.38
CA PRO A 224 -13.83 -6.30 -8.66
C PRO A 224 -14.61 -5.02 -9.01
N ASP A 225 -14.92 -4.85 -10.29
CA ASP A 225 -15.72 -3.72 -10.75
C ASP A 225 -17.05 -3.62 -9.97
N ASP A 226 -17.22 -2.54 -9.24
CA ASP A 226 -18.36 -2.22 -8.40
C ASP A 226 -19.20 -1.04 -8.93
N SER A 227 -19.19 -0.84 -10.23
CA SER A 227 -20.01 0.17 -10.90
C SER A 227 -21.52 -0.15 -10.89
N ASP A 228 -21.89 -1.38 -10.54
CA ASP A 228 -23.26 -1.87 -10.47
C ASP A 228 -23.58 -2.55 -9.12
N GLU A 229 -24.87 -2.88 -8.91
CA GLU A 229 -25.31 -3.57 -7.69
C GLU A 229 -24.63 -4.94 -7.50
N ALA A 230 -24.46 -5.70 -8.58
CA ALA A 230 -23.83 -7.02 -8.50
C ALA A 230 -22.38 -6.92 -8.00
N GLY A 231 -21.65 -5.89 -8.43
CA GLY A 231 -20.30 -5.60 -7.92
C GLY A 231 -20.28 -5.19 -6.45
N HIS A 232 -21.22 -4.37 -6.01
CA HIS A 232 -21.38 -4.04 -4.58
C HIS A 232 -21.67 -5.27 -3.73
N LEU A 233 -22.60 -6.13 -4.18
CA LEU A 233 -22.93 -7.37 -3.48
C LEU A 233 -21.71 -8.30 -3.42
N LEU A 234 -20.95 -8.42 -4.51
CA LEU A 234 -19.73 -9.24 -4.54
C LEU A 234 -18.71 -8.78 -3.49
N ARG A 235 -18.54 -7.49 -3.28
CA ARG A 235 -17.69 -6.96 -2.19
C ARG A 235 -18.17 -7.44 -0.82
N ILE A 236 -19.47 -7.43 -0.56
CA ILE A 236 -20.04 -7.92 0.70
C ILE A 236 -19.81 -9.43 0.84
N TYR A 237 -20.00 -10.20 -0.24
CA TYR A 237 -19.69 -11.64 -0.25
C TYR A 237 -18.22 -11.90 0.11
N GLN A 238 -17.27 -11.15 -0.47
CA GLN A 238 -15.86 -11.29 -0.18
C GLN A 238 -15.53 -10.93 1.27
N GLN A 239 -16.05 -9.81 1.78
CA GLN A 239 -15.81 -9.37 3.15
C GLN A 239 -16.36 -10.38 4.16
N TYR A 240 -17.59 -10.85 3.97
CA TYR A 240 -18.18 -11.86 4.87
C TYR A 240 -17.44 -13.20 4.80
N PHE A 241 -17.09 -13.65 3.61
CA PHE A 241 -16.32 -14.89 3.46
C PHE A 241 -14.98 -14.80 4.24
N MET A 242 -14.28 -13.69 4.12
CA MET A 242 -13.04 -13.45 4.87
C MET A 242 -13.27 -13.50 6.39
N VAL A 243 -14.22 -12.75 6.90
CA VAL A 243 -14.42 -12.63 8.36
C VAL A 243 -15.06 -13.87 8.98
N SER A 244 -15.93 -14.58 8.25
CA SER A 244 -16.49 -15.83 8.74
C SER A 244 -15.41 -16.90 8.90
N ASN A 245 -14.52 -17.03 7.92
CA ASN A 245 -13.37 -17.92 8.03
C ASN A 245 -12.44 -17.52 9.18
N ALA A 246 -12.16 -16.22 9.34
CA ALA A 246 -11.33 -15.72 10.43
C ALA A 246 -11.97 -16.03 11.80
N ALA A 247 -13.26 -15.75 11.98
CA ALA A 247 -13.98 -16.02 13.21
C ALA A 247 -14.00 -17.51 13.57
N GLN A 248 -14.27 -18.36 12.58
CA GLN A 248 -14.25 -19.82 12.78
C GLN A 248 -12.85 -20.33 13.12
N LEU A 249 -11.80 -19.79 12.49
CA LEU A 249 -10.40 -20.12 12.82
C LEU A 249 -10.07 -19.73 14.26
N ILE A 250 -10.42 -18.52 14.68
CA ILE A 250 -10.19 -18.02 16.05
C ILE A 250 -10.83 -18.94 17.08
N ILE A 251 -12.09 -19.29 16.90
CA ILE A 251 -12.82 -20.16 17.84
C ILE A 251 -12.21 -21.57 17.85
N LYS A 252 -11.92 -22.13 16.66
CA LYS A 252 -11.30 -23.47 16.55
C LYS A 252 -9.95 -23.52 17.25
N GLU A 253 -9.10 -22.55 17.06
CA GLU A 253 -7.78 -22.50 17.70
C GLU A 253 -7.89 -22.26 19.21
N ALA A 254 -8.82 -21.40 19.65
CA ALA A 254 -9.06 -21.16 21.07
C ALA A 254 -9.53 -22.44 21.79
N GLU A 255 -10.49 -23.15 21.21
CA GLU A 255 -10.95 -24.43 21.75
C GLU A 255 -9.85 -25.49 21.75
N GLY A 256 -9.06 -25.56 20.67
CA GLY A 256 -7.92 -26.48 20.56
C GLY A 256 -6.83 -26.24 21.62
N ARG A 257 -6.70 -25.00 22.08
CA ARG A 257 -5.80 -24.60 23.18
C ARG A 257 -6.45 -24.77 24.57
N GLY A 258 -7.70 -25.16 24.66
CA GLY A 258 -8.44 -25.29 25.92
C GLY A 258 -8.81 -23.95 26.55
N ILE A 259 -8.91 -22.87 25.76
CA ILE A 259 -9.27 -21.53 26.23
C ILE A 259 -10.77 -21.49 26.54
N ASP A 260 -11.10 -20.99 27.73
CA ASP A 260 -12.47 -20.65 28.08
C ASP A 260 -12.94 -19.45 27.22
N LEU A 261 -13.93 -19.68 26.35
CA LEU A 261 -14.41 -18.64 25.43
C LEU A 261 -15.02 -17.42 26.15
N TYR A 262 -15.43 -17.54 27.41
CA TYR A 262 -15.84 -16.39 28.25
C TYR A 262 -14.65 -15.45 28.54
N ARG A 263 -13.44 -15.96 28.43
CA ARG A 263 -12.19 -15.22 28.63
C ARG A 263 -11.39 -15.06 27.33
N LEU A 264 -12.05 -15.19 26.18
CA LEU A 264 -11.40 -15.13 24.85
C LEU A 264 -10.49 -13.90 24.72
N HIS A 265 -10.98 -12.73 25.17
CA HIS A 265 -10.25 -11.46 25.11
C HIS A 265 -8.92 -11.44 25.89
N GLU A 266 -8.72 -12.34 26.84
CA GLU A 266 -7.44 -12.46 27.56
C GLU A 266 -6.38 -13.22 26.75
N HIS A 267 -6.80 -13.97 25.72
CA HIS A 267 -5.95 -14.86 24.94
C HIS A 267 -5.93 -14.53 23.44
N VAL A 268 -6.82 -13.68 22.99
CA VAL A 268 -6.99 -13.33 21.56
C VAL A 268 -7.15 -11.82 21.40
N CYS A 269 -6.44 -11.28 20.42
CA CYS A 269 -6.64 -9.93 19.90
C CYS A 269 -6.93 -10.00 18.40
N VAL A 270 -7.97 -9.31 17.96
CA VAL A 270 -8.29 -9.13 16.54
C VAL A 270 -8.00 -7.70 16.15
N GLN A 271 -7.11 -7.49 15.19
CA GLN A 271 -6.90 -6.17 14.60
C GLN A 271 -7.66 -6.07 13.31
N ILE A 272 -8.63 -5.16 13.27
CA ILE A 272 -9.46 -4.85 12.10
C ILE A 272 -8.74 -3.79 11.26
N ASN A 273 -8.21 -4.19 10.10
CA ASN A 273 -7.43 -3.33 9.23
C ASN A 273 -8.36 -2.62 8.22
N ASP A 274 -8.68 -1.37 8.49
CA ASP A 274 -9.75 -0.60 7.86
C ASP A 274 -11.15 -1.23 8.13
N THR A 275 -12.18 -0.85 7.36
CA THR A 275 -13.56 -1.33 7.59
C THR A 275 -13.89 -2.63 6.85
N HIS A 276 -13.01 -3.13 5.99
CA HIS A 276 -13.28 -4.37 5.24
C HIS A 276 -13.58 -5.58 6.14
N PRO A 277 -12.87 -5.77 7.29
CA PRO A 277 -13.15 -6.88 8.20
C PRO A 277 -14.20 -6.58 9.28
N THR A 278 -14.88 -5.46 9.26
CA THR A 278 -15.81 -5.04 10.34
C THR A 278 -16.82 -6.12 10.74
N MET A 279 -17.34 -6.87 9.76
CA MET A 279 -18.33 -7.92 10.02
C MET A 279 -17.82 -9.07 10.92
N VAL A 280 -16.51 -9.12 11.25
CA VAL A 280 -16.00 -10.08 12.24
C VAL A 280 -16.65 -9.87 13.60
N ILE A 281 -17.03 -8.64 13.94
CA ILE A 281 -17.69 -8.33 15.21
C ILE A 281 -19.06 -9.03 15.30
N PRO A 282 -20.03 -8.73 14.42
CA PRO A 282 -21.31 -9.46 14.47
C PRO A 282 -21.18 -10.95 14.18
N GLU A 283 -20.20 -11.40 13.40
CA GLU A 283 -20.00 -12.84 13.14
C GLU A 283 -19.50 -13.59 14.37
N LEU A 284 -18.55 -13.05 15.13
CA LEU A 284 -18.12 -13.64 16.40
C LEU A 284 -19.29 -13.69 17.41
N ILE A 285 -20.08 -12.62 17.50
CA ILE A 285 -21.28 -12.59 18.35
C ILE A 285 -22.26 -13.69 17.93
N ARG A 286 -22.48 -13.86 16.61
CA ARG A 286 -23.36 -14.91 16.07
C ARG A 286 -22.87 -16.30 16.46
N ILE A 287 -21.58 -16.59 16.27
CA ILE A 287 -21.00 -17.90 16.61
C ILE A 287 -21.13 -18.15 18.13
N LEU A 288 -20.77 -17.18 18.95
CA LEU A 288 -20.83 -17.33 20.41
C LEU A 288 -22.27 -17.56 20.91
N THR A 289 -23.25 -16.82 20.37
CA THR A 289 -24.64 -16.94 20.79
C THR A 289 -25.35 -18.18 20.21
N GLN A 290 -25.20 -18.42 18.91
CA GLN A 290 -25.96 -19.46 18.21
C GLN A 290 -25.32 -20.85 18.29
N GLN A 291 -23.98 -20.93 18.39
CA GLN A 291 -23.27 -22.20 18.38
C GLN A 291 -22.64 -22.57 19.74
N LYS A 292 -22.29 -21.56 20.55
CA LYS A 292 -21.60 -21.78 21.83
C LYS A 292 -22.49 -21.51 23.06
N GLY A 293 -23.73 -21.12 22.85
CA GLY A 293 -24.74 -20.98 23.91
C GLY A 293 -24.58 -19.74 24.80
N PHE A 294 -23.86 -18.73 24.36
CA PHE A 294 -23.74 -17.46 25.08
C PHE A 294 -25.04 -16.68 25.03
N ASN A 295 -25.38 -15.98 26.10
CA ASN A 295 -26.35 -14.90 25.99
C ASN A 295 -25.76 -13.71 25.25
N MET A 296 -26.62 -12.84 24.71
CA MET A 296 -26.22 -11.72 23.88
C MET A 296 -25.30 -10.74 24.64
N ASP A 297 -25.62 -10.42 25.88
CA ASP A 297 -24.83 -9.45 26.68
C ASP A 297 -23.41 -9.92 26.88
N THR A 298 -23.22 -11.18 27.23
CA THR A 298 -21.90 -11.78 27.44
C THR A 298 -21.12 -11.88 26.13
N ALA A 299 -21.77 -12.28 25.03
CA ALA A 299 -21.12 -12.37 23.74
C ALA A 299 -20.60 -10.99 23.27
N ILE A 300 -21.43 -9.94 23.40
CA ILE A 300 -21.06 -8.58 23.07
C ILE A 300 -19.89 -8.11 23.94
N ASP A 301 -19.92 -8.36 25.24
CA ASP A 301 -18.84 -7.92 26.15
C ASP A 301 -17.51 -8.59 25.82
N VAL A 302 -17.52 -9.89 25.54
CA VAL A 302 -16.31 -10.63 25.12
C VAL A 302 -15.75 -10.09 23.81
N VAL A 303 -16.58 -9.92 22.79
CA VAL A 303 -16.16 -9.47 21.46
C VAL A 303 -15.64 -8.03 21.49
N ARG A 304 -16.33 -7.15 22.22
CA ARG A 304 -15.91 -5.75 22.39
C ARG A 304 -14.52 -5.62 23.00
N LYS A 305 -14.11 -6.53 23.88
CA LYS A 305 -12.78 -6.56 24.51
C LYS A 305 -11.74 -7.27 23.64
N THR A 306 -12.15 -7.95 22.58
CA THR A 306 -11.27 -8.73 21.70
C THR A 306 -10.82 -7.97 20.48
N CYS A 307 -11.63 -7.03 19.96
CA CYS A 307 -11.41 -6.35 18.68
C CYS A 307 -10.87 -4.93 18.85
N ALA A 308 -9.87 -4.59 18.03
CA ALA A 308 -9.33 -3.25 17.87
C ALA A 308 -9.38 -2.83 16.40
N TYR A 309 -9.52 -1.54 16.13
CA TYR A 309 -9.75 -1.00 14.80
C TYR A 309 -8.70 0.03 14.41
N THR A 310 -8.14 -0.12 13.22
CA THR A 310 -7.29 0.89 12.57
C THR A 310 -8.06 1.56 11.45
N ASN A 311 -8.20 2.88 11.51
CA ASN A 311 -8.75 3.68 10.42
C ASN A 311 -7.63 4.11 9.46
N HIS A 312 -7.80 3.86 8.16
CA HIS A 312 -6.86 4.28 7.11
C HIS A 312 -7.43 5.36 6.19
N THR A 313 -8.62 5.88 6.50
CA THR A 313 -9.38 6.73 5.60
C THR A 313 -9.75 8.05 6.27
N ILE A 314 -9.46 9.17 5.61
CA ILE A 314 -9.95 10.49 6.04
C ILE A 314 -11.21 10.87 5.29
N LEU A 315 -11.32 10.50 4.01
CA LEU A 315 -12.47 10.86 3.17
C LEU A 315 -13.77 10.28 3.74
N ALA A 316 -14.65 11.12 4.24
CA ALA A 316 -15.92 10.69 4.85
C ALA A 316 -16.79 9.86 3.89
N GLU A 317 -16.80 10.21 2.61
CA GLU A 317 -17.50 9.48 1.56
C GLU A 317 -16.91 8.08 1.30
N ALA A 318 -15.66 7.84 1.64
CA ALA A 318 -14.98 6.56 1.48
C ALA A 318 -15.15 5.63 2.71
N LEU A 319 -15.73 6.11 3.81
CA LEU A 319 -16.15 5.25 4.92
C LEU A 319 -17.32 4.38 4.48
N GLU A 320 -17.15 3.07 4.55
CA GLU A 320 -18.13 2.11 4.02
C GLU A 320 -19.47 2.19 4.74
N LYS A 321 -20.52 2.26 3.93
CA LYS A 321 -21.92 2.22 4.37
C LYS A 321 -22.66 1.25 3.46
N TRP A 322 -23.27 0.22 4.02
CA TRP A 322 -23.99 -0.75 3.24
C TRP A 322 -25.51 -0.62 3.45
N PRO A 323 -26.32 -0.50 2.38
CA PRO A 323 -27.76 -0.58 2.50
C PRO A 323 -28.17 -1.89 3.18
N ILE A 324 -29.13 -1.82 4.11
CA ILE A 324 -29.67 -3.02 4.77
C ILE A 324 -30.19 -4.03 3.74
N SER A 325 -30.80 -3.55 2.65
CA SER A 325 -31.27 -4.39 1.56
C SER A 325 -30.16 -5.23 0.90
N TYR A 326 -28.92 -4.74 0.89
CA TYR A 326 -27.79 -5.52 0.38
C TYR A 326 -27.37 -6.62 1.37
N LEU A 327 -27.33 -6.30 2.65
CA LEU A 327 -27.04 -7.29 3.71
C LEU A 327 -28.14 -8.37 3.77
N GLU A 328 -29.41 -8.02 3.55
CA GLU A 328 -30.51 -8.98 3.44
C GLU A 328 -30.34 -9.96 2.26
N LYS A 329 -29.75 -9.51 1.17
CA LYS A 329 -29.49 -10.36 0.01
C LYS A 329 -28.32 -11.32 0.23
N VAL A 330 -27.33 -10.95 1.03
CA VAL A 330 -26.06 -11.68 1.19
C VAL A 330 -25.98 -12.41 2.53
N VAL A 331 -26.17 -11.71 3.64
CA VAL A 331 -25.89 -12.18 5.01
C VAL A 331 -27.03 -11.83 5.99
N PRO A 332 -28.27 -12.25 5.71
CA PRO A 332 -29.42 -11.91 6.56
C PRO A 332 -29.25 -12.39 8.01
N GLN A 333 -28.44 -13.42 8.25
CA GLN A 333 -28.18 -13.96 9.59
C GLN A 333 -27.46 -12.97 10.50
N LEU A 334 -26.77 -11.95 9.96
CA LEU A 334 -26.11 -10.91 10.76
C LEU A 334 -27.05 -9.75 11.13
N LEU A 335 -28.15 -9.56 10.41
CA LEU A 335 -29.03 -8.41 10.62
C LEU A 335 -29.65 -8.36 12.00
N PRO A 336 -30.18 -9.46 12.60
CA PRO A 336 -30.71 -9.41 13.96
C PRO A 336 -29.66 -8.91 14.99
N ILE A 337 -28.40 -9.28 14.80
CA ILE A 337 -27.30 -8.84 15.65
C ILE A 337 -27.02 -7.36 15.41
N ILE A 338 -26.90 -6.93 14.16
CA ILE A 338 -26.66 -5.52 13.82
C ILE A 338 -27.79 -4.63 14.35
N TYR A 339 -29.04 -5.05 14.23
CA TYR A 339 -30.18 -4.33 14.81
C TYR A 339 -30.08 -4.22 16.34
N GLU A 340 -29.70 -5.29 17.02
CA GLU A 340 -29.51 -5.27 18.48
C GLU A 340 -28.37 -4.34 18.88
N LEU A 341 -27.24 -4.38 18.14
CA LEU A 341 -26.12 -3.46 18.39
C LEU A 341 -26.55 -1.99 18.23
N ASP A 342 -27.27 -1.67 17.14
CA ASP A 342 -27.78 -0.31 16.91
C ASP A 342 -28.81 0.11 17.96
N ALA A 343 -29.72 -0.80 18.34
CA ALA A 343 -30.74 -0.51 19.37
C ALA A 343 -30.12 -0.18 20.73
N ARG A 344 -29.00 -0.81 21.08
CA ARG A 344 -28.26 -0.49 22.32
C ARG A 344 -27.69 0.92 22.26
N ILE A 345 -27.09 1.29 21.13
CA ILE A 345 -26.53 2.63 20.93
C ILE A 345 -27.62 3.72 21.01
N ARG A 346 -28.80 3.49 20.40
CA ARG A 346 -29.94 4.41 20.44
C ARG A 346 -30.52 4.58 21.86
N ARG A 347 -30.40 3.57 22.71
CA ARG A 347 -30.81 3.67 24.11
C ARG A 347 -29.82 4.47 24.95
N GLU A 348 -28.54 4.44 24.60
CA GLU A 348 -27.47 5.07 25.36
C GLU A 348 -27.19 6.51 24.92
N PHE A 349 -27.29 6.79 23.60
CA PHE A 349 -26.93 8.08 23.00
C PHE A 349 -28.10 8.65 22.19
N SER A 350 -28.27 9.97 22.29
CA SER A 350 -29.27 10.70 21.50
C SER A 350 -28.73 11.34 20.22
N ASP A 351 -27.42 11.30 20.01
CA ASP A 351 -26.78 11.87 18.83
C ASP A 351 -26.86 10.89 17.65
N GLU A 352 -27.67 11.23 16.65
CA GLU A 352 -27.87 10.39 15.46
C GLU A 352 -26.59 10.16 14.64
N ARG A 353 -25.59 11.04 14.78
CA ARG A 353 -24.31 10.93 14.06
C ARG A 353 -23.49 9.70 14.47
N VAL A 354 -23.78 9.13 15.64
CA VAL A 354 -23.08 7.93 16.14
C VAL A 354 -23.87 6.65 15.95
N TYR A 355 -25.07 6.70 15.39
CA TYR A 355 -25.88 5.49 15.15
C TYR A 355 -25.25 4.60 14.11
N ILE A 356 -25.36 3.29 14.28
CA ILE A 356 -24.86 2.30 13.34
C ILE A 356 -25.72 2.31 12.07
N ILE A 357 -27.03 2.38 12.20
CA ILE A 357 -27.98 2.45 11.08
C ILE A 357 -28.47 3.88 10.94
N ASP A 358 -28.23 4.49 9.79
CA ASP A 358 -28.66 5.86 9.52
C ASP A 358 -30.14 5.95 9.05
N ASN A 359 -30.62 7.17 8.88
CA ASN A 359 -32.00 7.44 8.44
C ASN A 359 -32.31 7.04 6.99
N GLN A 360 -31.27 6.62 6.22
CA GLN A 360 -31.42 6.06 4.87
C GLN A 360 -31.31 4.52 4.85
N ASN A 361 -31.41 3.88 6.02
CA ASN A 361 -31.25 2.44 6.20
C ASN A 361 -29.91 1.89 5.69
N ARG A 362 -28.82 2.61 5.97
CA ARG A 362 -27.47 2.15 5.68
C ARG A 362 -26.72 1.84 6.96
N VAL A 363 -25.98 0.74 6.97
CA VAL A 363 -25.13 0.32 8.08
C VAL A 363 -23.75 0.96 7.92
N HIS A 364 -23.35 1.75 8.89
CA HIS A 364 -22.03 2.37 8.96
C HIS A 364 -21.02 1.41 9.58
N MET A 365 -20.12 0.89 8.79
CA MET A 365 -19.17 -0.14 9.23
C MET A 365 -18.23 0.38 10.31
N ALA A 366 -17.62 1.54 10.12
CA ALA A 366 -16.74 2.13 11.13
C ALA A 366 -17.43 2.39 12.48
N HIS A 367 -18.73 2.67 12.49
CA HIS A 367 -19.48 2.87 13.73
C HIS A 367 -19.59 1.60 14.56
N ILE A 368 -19.71 0.43 13.91
CA ILE A 368 -19.65 -0.86 14.59
C ILE A 368 -18.28 -1.05 15.25
N ASP A 369 -17.21 -0.80 14.51
CA ASP A 369 -15.82 -0.97 15.01
C ASP A 369 -15.54 -0.09 16.23
N ILE A 370 -16.00 1.16 16.20
CA ILE A 370 -15.72 2.12 17.27
C ILE A 370 -16.52 1.80 18.53
N HIS A 371 -17.82 1.50 18.39
CA HIS A 371 -18.66 1.16 19.56
C HIS A 371 -18.27 -0.17 20.20
N TYR A 372 -17.98 -1.18 19.36
CA TYR A 372 -17.77 -2.55 19.78
C TYR A 372 -16.32 -3.05 19.62
N GLY A 373 -15.38 -2.13 19.61
CA GLY A 373 -13.96 -2.36 19.76
C GLY A 373 -13.40 -1.64 20.98
N TYR A 374 -12.23 -2.05 21.45
CA TYR A 374 -11.61 -1.44 22.63
C TYR A 374 -10.57 -0.37 22.31
N ALA A 375 -10.09 -0.29 21.07
CA ALA A 375 -9.15 0.72 20.62
C ALA A 375 -9.43 1.14 19.18
N VAL A 376 -9.20 2.41 18.89
CA VAL A 376 -9.29 3.04 17.56
C VAL A 376 -8.02 3.83 17.35
N ASN A 377 -7.27 3.52 16.29
CA ASN A 377 -6.09 4.32 15.98
C ASN A 377 -6.13 4.92 14.57
N GLY A 378 -5.58 6.14 14.47
CA GLY A 378 -5.13 6.70 13.22
C GLY A 378 -3.73 6.22 12.88
N VAL A 379 -3.22 6.60 11.69
CA VAL A 379 -1.98 6.06 11.11
C VAL A 379 -0.89 7.10 10.85
N ALA A 380 -1.11 8.32 11.27
CA ALA A 380 -0.15 9.42 11.36
C ALA A 380 -0.66 10.45 12.37
N ALA A 381 0.23 11.28 12.91
CA ALA A 381 -0.15 12.27 13.93
C ALA A 381 -1.25 13.21 13.44
N LEU A 382 -1.08 13.82 12.27
CA LEU A 382 -2.09 14.72 11.67
C LEU A 382 -3.41 13.99 11.41
N HIS A 383 -3.36 12.78 10.87
CA HIS A 383 -4.54 11.96 10.60
C HIS A 383 -5.35 11.73 11.88
N THR A 384 -4.68 11.34 12.94
CA THR A 384 -5.33 11.09 14.24
C THR A 384 -5.98 12.35 14.79
N GLU A 385 -5.34 13.50 14.66
CA GLU A 385 -5.93 14.78 15.10
C GLU A 385 -7.15 15.17 14.23
N ILE A 386 -7.12 14.92 12.94
CA ILE A 386 -8.28 15.14 12.05
C ILE A 386 -9.44 14.22 12.46
N LEU A 387 -9.16 12.93 12.75
CA LEU A 387 -10.20 12.02 13.25
C LEU A 387 -10.84 12.51 14.54
N LYS A 388 -10.04 12.96 15.51
CA LYS A 388 -10.52 13.43 16.81
C LYS A 388 -11.31 14.75 16.73
N ASN A 389 -10.88 15.67 15.88
CA ASN A 389 -11.39 17.04 15.87
C ASN A 389 -12.40 17.32 14.76
N SER A 390 -12.51 16.43 13.76
CA SER A 390 -13.37 16.61 12.60
C SER A 390 -14.17 15.33 12.31
N GLU A 391 -13.57 14.37 11.61
CA GLU A 391 -14.27 13.25 10.97
C GLU A 391 -14.99 12.31 11.95
N LEU A 392 -14.37 11.98 13.08
CA LEU A 392 -14.93 11.11 14.12
C LEU A 392 -15.10 11.82 15.45
N LYS A 393 -15.19 13.15 15.43
CA LYS A 393 -15.36 13.96 16.64
C LYS A 393 -16.51 13.48 17.54
N PRO A 394 -17.72 13.17 17.05
CA PRO A 394 -18.80 12.67 17.90
C PRO A 394 -18.42 11.42 18.69
N PHE A 395 -17.61 10.56 18.10
CA PHE A 395 -17.10 9.34 18.78
C PHE A 395 -15.98 9.65 19.76
N TYR A 396 -15.09 10.58 19.41
CA TYR A 396 -14.03 11.00 20.32
C TYR A 396 -14.60 11.68 21.59
N ASP A 397 -15.68 12.45 21.44
CA ASP A 397 -16.37 13.06 22.57
C ASP A 397 -16.98 12.00 23.51
N ILE A 398 -17.33 10.80 23.01
CA ILE A 398 -17.89 9.69 23.80
C ILE A 398 -16.78 8.79 24.38
N TYR A 399 -15.77 8.45 23.56
CA TYR A 399 -14.75 7.47 23.88
C TYR A 399 -13.32 8.02 23.71
N PRO A 400 -12.95 9.11 24.37
CA PRO A 400 -11.63 9.71 24.17
C PRO A 400 -10.48 8.73 24.50
N GLU A 401 -10.70 7.79 25.41
CA GLU A 401 -9.72 6.80 25.83
C GLU A 401 -9.43 5.72 24.78
N LYS A 402 -10.32 5.50 23.80
CA LYS A 402 -10.10 4.53 22.73
C LYS A 402 -9.16 5.05 21.65
N PHE A 403 -9.11 6.38 21.45
CA PHE A 403 -8.40 7.00 20.33
C PHE A 403 -6.92 7.18 20.62
N ASN A 404 -6.09 6.66 19.72
CA ASN A 404 -4.65 6.80 19.79
C ASN A 404 -4.03 6.87 18.39
N ASN A 405 -2.76 7.28 18.32
CA ASN A 405 -2.00 7.33 17.08
C ASN A 405 -0.98 6.19 17.03
N LYS A 406 -0.90 5.52 15.88
CA LYS A 406 0.18 4.62 15.52
C LYS A 406 0.68 5.01 14.14
N THR A 407 1.68 5.89 14.08
CA THR A 407 2.28 6.29 12.81
C THR A 407 2.80 5.07 12.07
N ASN A 408 2.39 4.94 10.82
CA ASN A 408 2.79 3.83 9.96
C ASN A 408 4.32 3.71 9.86
N GLY A 409 4.78 2.56 9.45
CA GLY A 409 6.18 2.27 9.21
C GLY A 409 6.37 1.28 8.08
N ILE A 410 7.61 1.09 7.71
CA ILE A 410 8.05 0.21 6.62
C ILE A 410 9.11 -0.76 7.13
N THR A 411 9.19 -1.96 6.56
CA THR A 411 10.27 -2.90 6.88
C THR A 411 11.56 -2.52 6.15
N PHE A 412 12.64 -2.35 6.90
CA PHE A 412 13.96 -2.04 6.33
C PHE A 412 14.57 -3.25 5.61
N ARG A 413 14.17 -4.49 5.96
CA ARG A 413 14.61 -5.70 5.27
C ARG A 413 14.30 -5.62 3.78
N ARG A 414 13.09 -5.22 3.41
CA ARG A 414 12.72 -5.04 2.00
C ARG A 414 13.16 -3.71 1.42
N TRP A 415 12.88 -2.62 2.13
CA TRP A 415 12.98 -1.26 1.57
C TRP A 415 14.35 -0.60 1.72
N LEU A 416 15.32 -1.32 2.28
CA LEU A 416 16.73 -0.93 2.30
C LEU A 416 17.62 -2.12 1.91
N VAL A 417 17.64 -3.18 2.73
CA VAL A 417 18.58 -4.30 2.56
C VAL A 417 18.38 -5.01 1.23
N HIS A 418 17.14 -5.31 0.86
CA HIS A 418 16.82 -5.98 -0.40
C HIS A 418 16.91 -5.03 -1.60
N CYS A 419 16.17 -3.92 -1.60
CA CYS A 419 16.06 -3.07 -2.78
C CYS A 419 17.25 -2.15 -3.03
N ASN A 420 18.08 -1.88 -2.00
CA ASN A 420 19.24 -0.97 -2.09
C ASN A 420 20.43 -1.54 -1.31
N HIS A 421 20.86 -2.72 -1.72
CA HIS A 421 21.91 -3.46 -1.02
C HIS A 421 23.21 -2.68 -0.88
N GLU A 422 23.64 -1.97 -1.94
CA GLU A 422 24.85 -1.15 -1.92
C GLU A 422 24.77 -0.02 -0.87
N LEU A 423 23.61 0.63 -0.76
CA LEU A 423 23.40 1.62 0.31
C LEU A 423 23.48 0.96 1.68
N SER A 424 22.81 -0.18 1.87
CA SER A 424 22.81 -0.91 3.13
C SER A 424 24.22 -1.32 3.55
N GLU A 425 25.03 -1.85 2.64
CA GLU A 425 26.42 -2.20 2.91
C GLU A 425 27.26 -0.96 3.29
N TYR A 426 27.10 0.14 2.57
CA TYR A 426 27.80 1.37 2.88
C TYR A 426 27.40 1.96 4.25
N LEU A 427 26.12 1.86 4.62
CA LEU A 427 25.68 2.24 5.98
C LEU A 427 26.31 1.34 7.05
N ASN A 428 26.43 0.03 6.79
CA ASN A 428 27.11 -0.90 7.69
C ASN A 428 28.61 -0.53 7.89
N GLU A 429 29.28 -0.09 6.82
CA GLU A 429 30.67 0.41 6.90
C GLU A 429 30.79 1.67 7.76
N LEU A 430 29.84 2.60 7.67
CA LEU A 430 29.89 3.88 8.37
C LEU A 430 29.49 3.79 9.84
N ILE A 431 28.42 3.07 10.15
CA ILE A 431 27.76 3.10 11.46
C ILE A 431 27.52 1.71 12.10
N GLY A 432 27.92 0.63 11.42
CA GLY A 432 27.63 -0.74 11.83
C GLY A 432 26.19 -1.17 11.54
N PRO A 433 25.89 -2.46 11.69
CA PRO A 433 24.57 -3.03 11.34
C PRO A 433 23.48 -2.85 12.41
N ASP A 434 23.80 -2.26 13.55
CA ASP A 434 22.89 -2.18 14.73
C ASP A 434 21.56 -1.48 14.42
N TYR A 435 21.49 -0.67 13.35
CA TYR A 435 20.25 -0.02 12.92
C TYR A 435 19.19 -1.02 12.41
N MET A 436 19.60 -2.22 12.09
CA MET A 436 18.65 -3.28 11.69
C MET A 436 17.87 -3.82 12.90
N GLU A 437 18.42 -3.77 14.09
CA GLU A 437 17.77 -4.15 15.34
C GLU A 437 17.09 -2.95 16.03
N ASP A 438 17.77 -1.79 15.99
CA ASP A 438 17.23 -0.53 16.49
C ASP A 438 17.46 0.57 15.45
N ALA A 439 16.41 0.87 14.70
CA ALA A 439 16.45 1.84 13.61
C ALA A 439 16.82 3.27 14.03
N ALA A 440 16.72 3.62 15.30
CA ALA A 440 17.17 4.91 15.83
C ALA A 440 18.68 5.13 15.62
N ASN A 441 19.44 4.04 15.51
CA ASN A 441 20.88 4.08 15.23
C ASN A 441 21.23 4.69 13.85
N LEU A 442 20.28 4.79 12.91
CA LEU A 442 20.51 5.53 11.65
C LEU A 442 20.91 6.99 11.90
N SER A 443 20.50 7.58 13.02
CA SER A 443 20.86 8.96 13.38
C SER A 443 22.37 9.19 13.54
N LYS A 444 23.16 8.14 13.76
CA LYS A 444 24.63 8.21 13.78
C LYS A 444 25.22 8.73 12.47
N LEU A 445 24.50 8.57 11.34
CA LEU A 445 24.91 9.12 10.04
C LEU A 445 25.09 10.65 10.06
N LEU A 446 24.42 11.37 10.96
CA LEU A 446 24.54 12.82 11.07
C LEU A 446 25.97 13.28 11.38
N GLU A 447 26.81 12.41 11.95
CA GLU A 447 28.23 12.68 12.18
C GLU A 447 29.00 12.89 10.87
N TYR A 448 28.52 12.34 9.77
CA TYR A 448 29.12 12.39 8.44
C TYR A 448 28.52 13.45 7.52
N LYS A 449 27.59 14.29 8.00
CA LYS A 449 26.84 15.24 7.15
C LYS A 449 27.72 16.25 6.42
N ASP A 450 28.93 16.53 6.93
CA ASP A 450 29.87 17.45 6.34
C ASP A 450 31.15 16.74 5.77
N ASP A 451 31.13 15.40 5.74
CA ASP A 451 32.22 14.62 5.14
C ASP A 451 32.03 14.49 3.62
N GLU A 452 32.78 15.25 2.84
CA GLU A 452 32.67 15.25 1.38
C GLU A 452 32.90 13.86 0.74
N LYS A 453 33.70 12.99 1.35
CA LYS A 453 33.95 11.65 0.81
C LYS A 453 32.68 10.79 0.95
N VAL A 454 32.04 10.88 2.10
CA VAL A 454 30.78 10.18 2.35
C VAL A 454 29.69 10.70 1.42
N LEU A 455 29.57 12.01 1.27
CA LEU A 455 28.56 12.63 0.39
C LEU A 455 28.76 12.25 -1.08
N LYS A 456 30.00 12.22 -1.56
CA LYS A 456 30.33 11.76 -2.92
C LYS A 456 30.00 10.28 -3.12
N LYS A 457 30.29 9.42 -2.13
CA LYS A 457 29.96 7.99 -2.21
C LYS A 457 28.46 7.75 -2.25
N LEU A 458 27.68 8.48 -1.48
CA LEU A 458 26.21 8.41 -1.56
C LEU A 458 25.69 8.76 -2.95
N ARG A 459 26.30 9.75 -3.63
CA ARG A 459 25.94 10.09 -5.01
C ARG A 459 26.31 8.99 -6.00
N GLU A 460 27.48 8.37 -5.84
CA GLU A 460 27.87 7.22 -6.68
C GLU A 460 26.84 6.10 -6.56
N ILE A 461 26.47 5.72 -5.32
CA ILE A 461 25.45 4.70 -5.06
C ILE A 461 24.10 5.10 -5.72
N LYS A 462 23.67 6.35 -5.60
CA LYS A 462 22.47 6.85 -6.27
C LYS A 462 22.57 6.73 -7.79
N LYS A 463 23.71 7.05 -8.36
CA LYS A 463 23.95 6.93 -9.80
C LYS A 463 23.91 5.47 -10.27
N ASP A 464 24.47 4.55 -9.51
CA ASP A 464 24.43 3.13 -9.80
C ASP A 464 22.97 2.61 -9.80
N ALA A 465 22.16 3.03 -8.83
CA ALA A 465 20.73 2.72 -8.81
C ALA A 465 20.00 3.29 -10.05
N LYS A 466 20.34 4.48 -10.52
CA LYS A 466 19.77 5.05 -11.76
C LYS A 466 20.18 4.24 -13.00
N ILE A 467 21.40 3.76 -13.06
CA ILE A 467 21.90 2.91 -14.16
C ILE A 467 21.14 1.58 -14.17
N GLU A 468 20.92 0.97 -13.00
CA GLU A 468 20.15 -0.26 -12.91
C GLU A 468 18.68 -0.05 -13.32
N LEU A 469 18.05 1.04 -12.91
CA LEU A 469 16.71 1.40 -13.37
C LEU A 469 16.65 1.61 -14.90
N LYS A 470 17.66 2.29 -15.47
CA LYS A 470 17.79 2.47 -16.93
C LYS A 470 17.81 1.13 -17.67
N LYS A 471 18.63 0.18 -17.22
CA LYS A 471 18.70 -1.16 -17.77
C LYS A 471 17.36 -1.87 -17.68
N TYR A 472 16.74 -1.83 -16.51
CA TYR A 472 15.46 -2.46 -16.23
C TYR A 472 14.33 -1.93 -17.14
N LEU A 473 14.18 -0.61 -17.25
CA LEU A 473 13.15 -0.01 -18.12
C LEU A 473 13.42 -0.28 -19.61
N LYS A 474 14.70 -0.31 -20.01
CA LYS A 474 15.07 -0.68 -21.38
C LYS A 474 14.68 -2.12 -21.71
N GLN A 475 14.93 -3.05 -20.80
CA GLN A 475 14.63 -4.47 -20.99
C GLN A 475 13.13 -4.78 -20.95
N THR A 476 12.40 -4.16 -20.02
CA THR A 476 10.99 -4.49 -19.74
C THR A 476 9.98 -3.71 -20.54
N GLN A 477 10.29 -2.45 -20.91
CA GLN A 477 9.36 -1.56 -21.62
C GLN A 477 9.98 -0.89 -22.87
N ASN A 478 11.24 -1.22 -23.21
CA ASN A 478 12.00 -0.56 -24.28
C ASN A 478 12.07 0.99 -24.12
N ILE A 479 12.08 1.46 -22.88
CA ILE A 479 12.22 2.89 -22.56
C ILE A 479 13.68 3.18 -22.24
N ASP A 480 14.22 4.22 -22.86
CA ASP A 480 15.56 4.71 -22.59
C ASP A 480 15.50 6.00 -21.78
N ILE A 481 16.27 6.06 -20.69
CA ILE A 481 16.36 7.23 -19.80
C ILE A 481 17.82 7.61 -19.58
N ASP A 482 18.06 8.88 -19.27
CA ASP A 482 19.39 9.41 -18.99
C ASP A 482 19.68 9.37 -17.48
N GLU A 483 20.61 8.54 -17.06
CA GLU A 483 21.04 8.42 -15.66
C GLU A 483 21.70 9.69 -15.09
N ASN A 484 22.03 10.67 -15.93
CA ASN A 484 22.54 11.96 -15.49
C ASN A 484 21.44 13.02 -15.27
N SER A 485 20.22 12.73 -15.67
CA SER A 485 19.06 13.60 -15.43
C SER A 485 18.59 13.57 -13.97
N VAL A 486 17.80 14.56 -13.59
CA VAL A 486 17.10 14.54 -12.29
C VAL A 486 15.94 13.56 -12.38
N PHE A 487 15.88 12.58 -11.48
CA PHE A 487 14.77 11.62 -11.41
C PHE A 487 13.71 12.12 -10.43
N ASP A 488 12.61 12.58 -11.00
CA ASP A 488 11.39 13.04 -10.31
C ASP A 488 10.33 11.95 -10.40
N ILE A 489 9.98 11.34 -9.29
CA ILE A 489 9.19 10.11 -9.27
C ILE A 489 7.93 10.26 -8.44
N GLN A 490 6.77 9.93 -9.06
CA GLN A 490 5.47 9.80 -8.42
C GLN A 490 4.89 8.42 -8.71
N ILE A 491 5.01 7.51 -7.75
CA ILE A 491 4.54 6.13 -7.86
C ILE A 491 3.58 5.81 -6.71
N LYS A 492 2.31 5.68 -7.03
CA LYS A 492 1.21 5.40 -6.10
C LYS A 492 -0.07 5.11 -6.87
N ARG A 493 -1.06 4.49 -6.22
CA ARG A 493 -2.40 4.32 -6.81
C ARG A 493 -2.89 5.65 -7.38
N LEU A 494 -3.49 5.61 -8.56
CA LEU A 494 -4.05 6.83 -9.15
C LEU A 494 -5.37 7.19 -8.47
N HIS A 495 -5.40 8.39 -7.92
CA HIS A 495 -6.59 9.00 -7.35
C HIS A 495 -6.45 10.54 -7.41
N GLU A 496 -7.54 11.25 -7.67
CA GLU A 496 -7.52 12.71 -7.82
C GLU A 496 -6.96 13.43 -6.59
N TYR A 497 -7.15 12.91 -5.36
CA TYR A 497 -6.60 13.55 -4.14
C TYR A 497 -5.06 13.45 -4.04
N LYS A 498 -4.45 12.46 -4.72
CA LYS A 498 -2.99 12.32 -4.83
C LYS A 498 -2.38 13.27 -5.86
N ARG A 499 -3.23 13.89 -6.63
CA ARG A 499 -2.98 15.00 -7.55
C ARG A 499 -1.94 14.71 -8.64
N GLN A 500 -1.92 13.50 -9.20
CA GLN A 500 -1.13 13.20 -10.39
C GLN A 500 -1.47 14.15 -11.56
N GLN A 501 -2.73 14.63 -11.65
CA GLN A 501 -3.14 15.66 -12.61
C GLN A 501 -2.37 16.97 -12.42
N MET A 502 -2.05 17.37 -11.18
CA MET A 502 -1.24 18.57 -10.93
C MET A 502 0.20 18.39 -11.41
N ASN A 503 0.79 17.22 -11.23
CA ASN A 503 2.10 16.89 -11.76
C ASN A 503 2.10 16.82 -13.31
N ALA A 504 0.99 16.36 -13.92
CA ALA A 504 0.80 16.44 -15.37
C ALA A 504 0.72 17.90 -15.87
N LEU A 505 0.08 18.79 -15.12
CA LEU A 505 0.09 20.23 -15.44
C LEU A 505 1.51 20.82 -15.33
N TYR A 506 2.31 20.38 -14.37
CA TYR A 506 3.73 20.74 -14.32
C TYR A 506 4.49 20.28 -15.57
N ALA A 507 4.23 19.05 -16.04
CA ALA A 507 4.86 18.56 -17.28
C ALA A 507 4.49 19.44 -18.48
N ILE A 508 3.24 19.88 -18.58
CA ILE A 508 2.78 20.85 -19.60
C ILE A 508 3.54 22.18 -19.44
N TYR A 509 3.61 22.71 -18.23
CA TYR A 509 4.38 23.93 -17.94
C TYR A 509 5.82 23.81 -18.45
N LYS A 510 6.53 22.74 -18.06
CA LYS A 510 7.93 22.54 -18.42
C LYS A 510 8.11 22.35 -19.93
N TYR A 511 7.21 21.61 -20.59
CA TYR A 511 7.18 21.48 -22.05
C TYR A 511 7.10 22.86 -22.73
N LYS A 512 6.18 23.70 -22.27
CA LYS A 512 5.98 25.06 -22.83
C LYS A 512 7.18 25.97 -22.56
N GLU A 513 7.77 25.93 -21.38
CA GLU A 513 8.97 26.72 -21.04
C GLU A 513 10.16 26.34 -21.92
N ILE A 514 10.39 25.05 -22.15
CA ILE A 514 11.46 24.59 -23.05
C ILE A 514 11.18 25.08 -24.49
N LYS A 515 9.92 25.02 -24.97
CA LYS A 515 9.55 25.54 -26.29
C LYS A 515 9.77 27.06 -26.43
N LYS A 516 9.68 27.81 -25.32
CA LYS A 516 10.03 29.25 -25.28
C LYS A 516 11.54 29.52 -25.19
N GLY A 517 12.37 28.47 -25.05
CA GLY A 517 13.82 28.56 -24.92
C GLY A 517 14.32 28.64 -23.46
N HIS A 518 13.43 28.47 -22.49
CA HIS A 518 13.83 28.41 -21.07
C HIS A 518 14.25 26.98 -20.73
N LEU A 519 15.51 26.67 -21.02
CA LEU A 519 16.05 25.32 -20.85
C LEU A 519 16.42 25.03 -19.38
N PRO A 520 16.12 23.84 -18.86
CA PRO A 520 16.61 23.42 -17.56
C PRO A 520 18.13 23.26 -17.59
N LYS A 521 18.80 23.53 -16.48
CA LYS A 521 20.26 23.37 -16.36
C LYS A 521 20.69 21.91 -16.53
N ARG A 522 19.84 20.99 -16.11
CA ARG A 522 20.05 19.54 -16.22
C ARG A 522 18.76 18.90 -16.77
N PRO A 523 18.86 17.87 -17.62
CA PRO A 523 17.68 17.15 -18.07
C PRO A 523 16.85 16.59 -16.92
N ILE A 524 15.55 16.51 -17.10
CA ILE A 524 14.59 16.04 -16.10
C ILE A 524 13.91 14.79 -16.65
N THR A 525 13.90 13.73 -15.86
CA THR A 525 13.13 12.53 -16.12
C THR A 525 11.99 12.43 -15.08
N MET A 526 10.77 12.71 -15.51
CA MET A 526 9.56 12.58 -14.72
C MET A 526 9.01 11.16 -14.87
N ILE A 527 8.98 10.40 -13.79
CA ILE A 527 8.54 9.02 -13.79
C ILE A 527 7.25 8.88 -12.99
N PHE A 528 6.21 8.39 -13.66
CA PHE A 528 4.93 8.05 -13.06
C PHE A 528 4.75 6.54 -13.02
N GLY A 529 4.11 6.05 -11.98
CA GLY A 529 3.64 4.67 -11.89
C GLY A 529 2.34 4.64 -11.10
N ALA A 530 1.26 4.18 -11.74
CA ALA A 530 -0.05 4.20 -11.14
C ALA A 530 -1.01 3.25 -11.82
N LYS A 531 -1.88 2.61 -11.04
CA LYS A 531 -3.06 1.89 -11.54
C LYS A 531 -4.31 2.64 -11.10
N ALA A 532 -5.25 2.84 -12.03
CA ALA A 532 -6.57 3.37 -11.75
C ALA A 532 -7.56 2.23 -11.51
N ALA A 533 -8.48 2.39 -10.56
CA ALA A 533 -9.59 1.45 -10.41
C ALA A 533 -10.38 1.35 -11.73
N PRO A 534 -10.81 0.16 -12.16
CA PRO A 534 -11.44 -0.04 -13.47
C PRO A 534 -12.65 0.86 -13.74
N ALA A 535 -13.47 1.13 -12.72
CA ALA A 535 -14.65 2.00 -12.81
C ALA A 535 -14.36 3.50 -12.65
N TYR A 536 -13.13 3.88 -12.29
CA TYR A 536 -12.77 5.28 -12.00
C TYR A 536 -12.35 6.02 -13.29
N THR A 537 -13.33 6.51 -14.01
CA THR A 537 -13.16 7.10 -15.33
C THR A 537 -12.17 8.27 -15.37
N ILE A 538 -12.29 9.23 -14.43
CA ILE A 538 -11.40 10.41 -14.39
C ILE A 538 -9.95 9.99 -14.09
N ALA A 539 -9.74 9.00 -13.22
CA ALA A 539 -8.41 8.46 -12.97
C ALA A 539 -7.79 7.84 -14.24
N LYS A 540 -8.57 7.13 -15.03
CA LYS A 540 -8.14 6.61 -16.33
C LYS A 540 -7.83 7.74 -17.34
N ASP A 541 -8.59 8.82 -17.31
CA ASP A 541 -8.33 10.00 -18.15
C ASP A 541 -7.01 10.69 -17.77
N ILE A 542 -6.67 10.72 -16.48
CA ILE A 542 -5.37 11.24 -16.02
C ILE A 542 -4.22 10.37 -16.54
N ILE A 543 -4.33 9.05 -16.47
CA ILE A 543 -3.35 8.13 -17.09
C ILE A 543 -3.21 8.39 -18.57
N HIS A 544 -4.34 8.55 -19.27
CA HIS A 544 -4.36 8.86 -20.69
C HIS A 544 -3.60 10.17 -21.01
N LEU A 545 -3.84 11.23 -20.23
CA LEU A 545 -3.11 12.50 -20.38
C LEU A 545 -1.60 12.31 -20.20
N ILE A 546 -1.17 11.59 -19.17
CA ILE A 546 0.25 11.35 -18.91
C ILE A 546 0.91 10.58 -20.06
N LEU A 547 0.24 9.55 -20.59
CA LEU A 547 0.72 8.79 -21.75
C LEU A 547 0.78 9.64 -23.03
N CYS A 548 -0.19 10.51 -23.25
CA CYS A 548 -0.18 11.46 -24.36
C CYS A 548 0.98 12.47 -24.22
N LEU A 549 1.24 12.96 -23.01
CA LEU A 549 2.37 13.85 -22.74
C LEU A 549 3.71 13.13 -22.95
N GLN A 550 3.83 11.86 -22.54
CA GLN A 550 5.01 11.03 -22.83
C GLN A 550 5.28 10.98 -24.34
N GLN A 551 4.27 10.68 -25.14
CA GLN A 551 4.39 10.58 -26.58
C GLN A 551 4.71 11.94 -27.22
N LEU A 552 4.07 13.02 -26.75
CA LEU A 552 4.30 14.38 -27.25
C LEU A 552 5.76 14.80 -27.05
N VAL A 553 6.28 14.63 -25.83
CA VAL A 553 7.65 15.03 -25.46
C VAL A 553 8.67 14.18 -26.21
N GLU A 554 8.47 12.88 -26.32
CA GLU A 554 9.37 11.97 -27.02
C GLU A 554 9.51 12.29 -28.50
N ASN A 555 8.44 12.73 -29.13
CA ASN A 555 8.40 13.07 -30.55
C ASN A 555 8.76 14.53 -30.87
N ASP A 556 9.05 15.36 -29.86
CA ASP A 556 9.48 16.75 -30.06
C ASP A 556 10.99 16.91 -29.86
N PRO A 557 11.79 17.01 -30.95
CA PRO A 557 13.25 17.11 -30.86
C PRO A 557 13.74 18.39 -30.19
N ALA A 558 12.91 19.41 -30.04
CA ALA A 558 13.24 20.62 -29.32
C ALA A 558 13.12 20.44 -27.80
N VAL A 559 12.40 19.43 -27.33
CA VAL A 559 12.09 19.19 -25.93
C VAL A 559 12.75 17.92 -25.40
N SER A 560 12.74 16.84 -26.16
CA SER A 560 13.20 15.51 -25.73
C SER A 560 14.63 15.45 -25.18
N PRO A 561 15.59 16.30 -25.55
CA PRO A 561 16.90 16.35 -24.92
C PRO A 561 16.89 16.85 -23.47
N TYR A 562 15.84 17.57 -23.06
CA TYR A 562 15.75 18.27 -21.79
C TYR A 562 14.68 17.72 -20.84
N LEU A 563 13.69 17.05 -21.39
CA LEU A 563 12.57 16.49 -20.63
C LEU A 563 12.24 15.10 -21.15
N LYS A 564 12.10 14.15 -20.24
CA LYS A 564 11.57 12.82 -20.48
C LYS A 564 10.40 12.59 -19.55
N ILE A 565 9.29 12.07 -20.07
CA ILE A 565 8.15 11.62 -19.28
C ILE A 565 8.02 10.12 -19.46
N VAL A 566 7.92 9.40 -18.37
CA VAL A 566 7.81 7.94 -18.35
C VAL A 566 6.61 7.55 -17.52
N MET A 567 5.67 6.83 -18.10
CA MET A 567 4.63 6.11 -17.38
C MET A 567 5.01 4.64 -17.30
N VAL A 568 5.35 4.17 -16.11
CA VAL A 568 5.73 2.77 -15.87
C VAL A 568 4.48 1.89 -15.97
N GLU A 569 4.51 0.91 -16.86
CA GLU A 569 3.42 -0.04 -17.02
C GLU A 569 3.38 -1.02 -15.86
N ASN A 570 2.17 -1.35 -15.41
CA ASN A 570 1.93 -2.36 -14.37
C ASN A 570 2.75 -2.13 -13.10
N TYR A 571 2.69 -0.92 -12.53
CA TYR A 571 3.36 -0.61 -11.28
C TYR A 571 2.97 -1.60 -10.17
N ASN A 572 3.97 -2.19 -9.52
CA ASN A 572 3.86 -3.20 -8.48
C ASN A 572 5.04 -3.10 -7.50
N VAL A 573 5.14 -4.02 -6.53
CA VAL A 573 6.24 -4.01 -5.54
C VAL A 573 7.60 -4.20 -6.19
N THR A 574 7.74 -5.11 -7.14
CA THR A 574 9.00 -5.35 -7.86
C THR A 574 9.52 -4.09 -8.55
N LYS A 575 8.63 -3.35 -9.22
CA LYS A 575 8.99 -2.09 -9.88
C LYS A 575 9.30 -0.99 -8.87
N ALA A 576 8.56 -0.92 -7.76
CA ALA A 576 8.85 -0.01 -6.67
C ALA A 576 10.27 -0.20 -6.11
N GLU A 577 10.72 -1.44 -5.96
CA GLU A 577 12.06 -1.78 -5.48
C GLU A 577 13.18 -1.30 -6.43
N LYS A 578 12.90 -1.14 -7.72
CA LYS A 578 13.83 -0.57 -8.70
C LYS A 578 13.75 0.96 -8.77
N LEU A 579 12.55 1.52 -8.62
CA LEU A 579 12.30 2.96 -8.75
C LEU A 579 12.74 3.76 -7.52
N ILE A 580 12.48 3.25 -6.33
CA ILE A 580 12.73 3.97 -5.07
C ILE A 580 14.22 4.29 -4.86
N PRO A 581 15.17 3.35 -5.01
CA PRO A 581 16.59 3.66 -4.86
C PRO A 581 17.12 4.73 -5.82
N ALA A 582 16.56 4.80 -7.03
CA ALA A 582 16.99 5.70 -8.09
C ALA A 582 16.43 7.13 -7.97
N CYS A 583 15.51 7.40 -7.06
CA CYS A 583 14.79 8.65 -6.96
C CYS A 583 15.63 9.79 -6.38
N ASP A 584 15.53 10.96 -6.98
CA ASP A 584 16.06 12.23 -6.44
C ASP A 584 14.95 13.03 -5.75
N ILE A 585 13.82 13.22 -6.43
CA ILE A 585 12.68 14.00 -5.96
C ILE A 585 11.48 13.07 -5.74
N SER A 586 11.07 12.95 -4.48
CA SER A 586 9.91 12.18 -4.06
C SER A 586 8.66 13.05 -4.08
N GLU A 587 7.76 12.79 -5.00
CA GLU A 587 6.50 13.51 -5.17
C GLU A 587 5.43 13.03 -4.19
N GLN A 588 5.14 13.83 -3.16
CA GLN A 588 4.18 13.55 -2.09
C GLN A 588 3.15 14.70 -1.97
N ILE A 589 2.44 14.94 -3.06
CA ILE A 589 1.69 16.17 -3.36
C ILE A 589 0.17 16.07 -3.16
N SER A 590 -0.29 15.13 -2.34
CA SER A 590 -1.72 15.01 -1.99
C SER A 590 -2.28 16.33 -1.45
N LEU A 591 -3.58 16.54 -1.61
CA LEU A 591 -4.23 17.69 -0.97
C LEU A 591 -4.15 17.54 0.56
N ALA A 592 -3.69 18.56 1.24
CA ALA A 592 -3.60 18.56 2.70
C ALA A 592 -4.95 18.15 3.34
N SER A 593 -4.91 17.33 4.36
CA SER A 593 -6.05 16.67 5.01
C SER A 593 -6.64 15.44 4.31
N LYS A 594 -6.05 14.93 3.24
CA LYS A 594 -6.65 13.84 2.46
C LYS A 594 -5.87 12.52 2.49
N GLU A 595 -4.55 12.54 2.54
CA GLU A 595 -3.75 11.34 2.77
C GLU A 595 -3.68 11.02 4.26
N ALA A 596 -4.10 9.84 4.67
CA ALA A 596 -4.04 9.45 6.08
C ALA A 596 -2.60 9.39 6.60
N SER A 597 -1.73 8.76 5.87
CA SER A 597 -0.30 8.67 6.21
C SER A 597 0.58 8.73 4.96
N GLY A 598 0.38 7.80 4.03
CA GLY A 598 1.36 7.41 3.04
C GLY A 598 2.43 6.50 3.65
N THR A 599 3.03 5.67 2.82
CA THR A 599 4.21 4.87 3.16
C THR A 599 5.30 4.99 2.10
N GLY A 600 4.93 5.40 0.88
CA GLY A 600 5.89 5.71 -0.19
C GLY A 600 6.87 6.81 0.23
N ASN A 601 6.38 7.86 0.87
CA ASN A 601 7.18 8.95 1.43
C ASN A 601 8.30 8.44 2.36
N MET A 602 8.02 7.47 3.20
CA MET A 602 8.99 6.86 4.13
C MET A 602 10.05 6.04 3.38
N LYS A 603 9.65 5.28 2.36
CA LYS A 603 10.55 4.46 1.54
C LYS A 603 11.54 5.32 0.76
N PHE A 604 11.06 6.38 0.15
CA PHE A 604 11.90 7.35 -0.55
C PHE A 604 12.86 8.06 0.39
N MET A 605 12.40 8.51 1.56
CA MET A 605 13.21 9.11 2.60
C MET A 605 14.36 8.20 3.02
N LEU A 606 14.07 6.93 3.30
CA LEU A 606 15.05 5.91 3.70
C LEU A 606 16.12 5.68 2.61
N ASN A 607 15.76 5.89 1.35
CA ASN A 607 16.66 5.71 0.20
C ASN A 607 17.32 7.02 -0.28
N GLY A 608 17.23 8.08 0.50
CA GLY A 608 17.92 9.33 0.24
C GLY A 608 17.30 10.24 -0.82
N ALA A 609 16.03 10.03 -1.17
CA ALA A 609 15.27 10.99 -1.95
C ALA A 609 14.81 12.16 -1.07
N VAL A 610 14.75 13.35 -1.67
CA VAL A 610 14.23 14.55 -1.00
C VAL A 610 12.75 14.73 -1.35
N THR A 611 11.93 14.95 -0.34
CA THR A 611 10.48 15.09 -0.52
C THR A 611 10.12 16.48 -1.04
N LEU A 612 9.31 16.50 -2.11
CA LEU A 612 8.48 17.62 -2.51
C LEU A 612 7.04 17.27 -2.13
N GLY A 613 6.46 17.98 -1.18
CA GLY A 613 5.18 17.58 -0.63
C GLY A 613 4.36 18.70 -0.03
N THR A 614 3.20 18.31 0.46
CA THR A 614 2.27 19.15 1.24
C THR A 614 2.32 18.76 2.71
N GLU A 615 1.83 19.63 3.59
CA GLU A 615 1.64 19.32 5.02
C GLU A 615 0.44 18.38 5.20
N ASP A 616 0.64 17.11 4.81
CA ASP A 616 -0.38 16.06 4.78
C ASP A 616 0.19 14.71 5.24
N GLY A 617 -0.62 13.93 5.93
CA GLY A 617 -0.25 12.60 6.40
C GLY A 617 1.09 12.58 7.15
N ALA A 618 1.90 11.57 6.88
CA ALA A 618 3.23 11.43 7.48
C ALA A 618 4.27 12.44 6.93
N ASN A 619 3.97 13.21 5.88
CA ASN A 619 4.86 14.28 5.43
C ASN A 619 5.12 15.30 6.54
N VAL A 620 4.14 15.55 7.41
CA VAL A 620 4.28 16.43 8.57
C VAL A 620 5.36 15.93 9.52
N GLU A 621 5.32 14.64 9.82
CA GLU A 621 6.32 13.99 10.70
C GLU A 621 7.71 13.93 10.03
N ILE A 622 7.78 13.73 8.71
CA ILE A 622 9.03 13.83 7.96
C ILE A 622 9.61 15.24 8.09
N HIS A 623 8.79 16.26 7.87
CA HIS A 623 9.18 17.66 7.98
C HIS A 623 9.74 18.00 9.36
N GLU A 624 9.03 17.59 10.42
CA GLU A 624 9.48 17.78 11.80
C GLU A 624 10.82 17.11 12.09
N LEU A 625 11.06 15.92 11.51
CA LEU A 625 12.30 15.16 11.71
C LEU A 625 13.49 15.74 10.96
N VAL A 626 13.30 16.16 9.71
CA VAL A 626 14.42 16.59 8.86
C VAL A 626 14.68 18.09 8.89
N GLY A 627 13.67 18.90 9.26
CA GLY A 627 13.73 20.37 9.27
C GLY A 627 13.55 20.99 7.88
N ASP A 628 13.24 22.29 7.87
CA ASP A 628 12.89 23.08 6.66
C ASP A 628 13.93 23.00 5.54
N GLU A 629 15.20 22.82 5.89
CA GLU A 629 16.29 22.80 4.92
C GLU A 629 16.37 21.49 4.09
N ASN A 630 15.70 20.42 4.54
CA ASN A 630 15.87 19.08 3.99
C ASN A 630 14.56 18.51 3.39
N ILE A 631 13.58 19.36 3.16
CA ILE A 631 12.29 19.05 2.56
C ILE A 631 11.78 20.30 1.83
N TYR A 632 10.92 20.10 0.82
CA TYR A 632 10.28 21.18 0.09
C TYR A 632 8.76 21.07 0.25
N ILE A 633 8.17 22.08 0.90
CA ILE A 633 6.74 22.12 1.22
C ILE A 633 6.05 23.24 0.44
N PHE A 634 4.88 22.95 -0.07
CA PHE A 634 4.03 23.91 -0.78
C PHE A 634 2.55 23.71 -0.43
N GLY A 635 1.72 24.66 -0.85
CA GLY A 635 0.28 24.55 -0.82
C GLY A 635 -0.34 24.92 0.51
N LYS A 636 -1.67 24.82 0.56
CA LYS A 636 -2.48 25.16 1.73
C LYS A 636 -2.33 24.11 2.82
N LYS A 637 -2.45 24.56 4.08
CA LYS A 637 -2.48 23.66 5.24
C LYS A 637 -3.85 22.98 5.38
N SER A 638 -3.90 21.90 6.15
CA SER A 638 -5.12 21.11 6.39
C SER A 638 -6.29 21.95 6.90
N GLU A 639 -6.03 22.88 7.83
CA GLU A 639 -7.04 23.76 8.40
C GLU A 639 -7.71 24.64 7.35
N ASP A 640 -6.92 25.23 6.44
CA ASP A 640 -7.43 26.06 5.36
C ASP A 640 -8.27 25.21 4.38
N VAL A 641 -7.80 24.02 4.03
CA VAL A 641 -8.52 23.11 3.13
C VAL A 641 -9.85 22.66 3.75
N ILE A 642 -9.84 22.22 4.99
CA ILE A 642 -11.06 21.82 5.72
C ILE A 642 -12.07 22.97 5.72
N LYS A 643 -11.63 24.20 6.01
CA LYS A 643 -12.48 25.38 6.01
C LYS A 643 -13.07 25.66 4.62
N LEU A 644 -12.29 25.50 3.55
CA LEU A 644 -12.79 25.66 2.17
C LEU A 644 -13.90 24.66 1.85
N TYR A 645 -13.79 23.42 2.31
CA TYR A 645 -14.86 22.41 2.17
C TYR A 645 -16.10 22.75 3.02
N GLU A 646 -15.91 23.09 4.29
CA GLU A 646 -17.01 23.44 5.20
C GLU A 646 -17.83 24.63 4.71
N THR A 647 -17.17 25.63 4.13
CA THR A 647 -17.80 26.83 3.60
C THR A 647 -18.22 26.71 2.14
N ALA A 648 -17.90 25.61 1.47
CA ALA A 648 -18.11 25.43 0.03
C ALA A 648 -17.63 26.62 -0.83
N SER A 649 -16.52 27.25 -0.42
CA SER A 649 -16.04 28.52 -0.99
C SER A 649 -15.02 28.36 -2.10
N TYR A 650 -14.51 27.15 -2.35
CA TYR A 650 -13.59 26.87 -3.46
C TYR A 650 -14.36 26.67 -4.78
N ARG A 651 -13.94 27.37 -5.82
CA ARG A 651 -14.43 27.21 -7.18
C ARG A 651 -13.26 27.25 -8.15
N SER A 652 -12.97 26.13 -8.81
CA SER A 652 -11.88 26.04 -9.78
C SER A 652 -12.03 26.99 -10.95
N ALA A 653 -13.27 27.19 -11.43
CA ALA A 653 -13.57 28.13 -12.50
C ALA A 653 -13.12 29.57 -12.20
N ASP A 654 -13.20 30.00 -10.93
CA ASP A 654 -12.78 31.36 -10.54
C ASP A 654 -11.25 31.53 -10.71
N ILE A 655 -10.47 30.49 -10.44
CA ILE A 655 -9.02 30.52 -10.67
C ILE A 655 -8.74 30.47 -12.17
N TYR A 656 -9.38 29.55 -12.88
CA TYR A 656 -9.21 29.39 -14.31
C TYR A 656 -9.54 30.69 -15.08
N ASP A 657 -10.66 31.32 -14.78
CA ASP A 657 -11.12 32.54 -15.47
C ASP A 657 -10.27 33.79 -15.14
N ASN A 658 -9.60 33.83 -13.97
CA ASN A 658 -8.88 35.01 -13.50
C ASN A 658 -7.35 34.89 -13.52
N ASP A 659 -6.80 33.72 -13.82
CA ASP A 659 -5.35 33.48 -13.92
C ASP A 659 -4.95 32.95 -15.31
N PRO A 660 -4.49 33.84 -16.23
CA PRO A 660 -4.15 33.44 -17.60
C PRO A 660 -3.06 32.38 -17.70
N GLU A 661 -2.15 32.29 -16.72
CA GLU A 661 -1.13 31.26 -16.72
C GLU A 661 -1.73 29.88 -16.40
N VAL A 662 -2.67 29.83 -15.48
CA VAL A 662 -3.41 28.59 -15.16
C VAL A 662 -4.33 28.21 -16.31
N GLU A 663 -5.06 29.17 -16.89
CA GLU A 663 -5.90 28.96 -18.10
C GLU A 663 -5.05 28.32 -19.23
N GLU A 664 -3.89 28.90 -19.54
CA GLU A 664 -3.00 28.37 -20.58
C GLU A 664 -2.54 26.94 -20.34
N LEU A 665 -2.27 26.57 -19.07
CA LEU A 665 -1.88 25.20 -18.69
C LEU A 665 -3.05 24.21 -18.87
N VAL A 666 -4.21 24.58 -18.39
CA VAL A 666 -5.40 23.72 -18.44
C VAL A 666 -5.90 23.57 -19.87
N ASP A 667 -5.91 24.63 -20.66
CA ASP A 667 -6.31 24.62 -22.07
C ASP A 667 -5.40 23.73 -22.93
N PHE A 668 -4.16 23.55 -22.53
CA PHE A 668 -3.25 22.66 -23.26
C PHE A 668 -3.72 21.22 -23.28
N ILE A 669 -4.51 20.77 -22.28
CA ILE A 669 -5.10 19.41 -22.25
C ILE A 669 -5.93 19.13 -23.51
N ILE A 670 -6.61 20.16 -24.03
CA ILE A 670 -7.44 20.08 -25.25
C ILE A 670 -6.77 20.75 -26.44
N SER A 671 -5.46 20.98 -26.40
CA SER A 671 -4.70 21.57 -27.50
C SER A 671 -4.70 20.67 -28.74
N LYS A 672 -4.42 21.26 -29.91
CA LYS A 672 -4.31 20.50 -31.15
C LYS A 672 -3.22 19.45 -31.11
N GLU A 673 -2.14 19.72 -30.37
CA GLU A 673 -1.03 18.80 -30.14
C GLU A 673 -1.49 17.53 -29.45
N LEU A 674 -2.20 17.64 -28.33
CA LEU A 674 -2.66 16.50 -27.56
C LEU A 674 -3.88 15.80 -28.19
N ILE A 675 -4.82 16.54 -28.77
CA ILE A 675 -6.00 15.95 -29.46
C ILE A 675 -5.59 15.05 -30.64
N ARG A 676 -4.45 15.34 -31.30
CA ARG A 676 -3.93 14.50 -32.40
C ARG A 676 -3.34 13.19 -31.90
N ILE A 677 -2.87 13.14 -30.66
CA ILE A 677 -2.22 11.99 -30.03
C ILE A 677 -3.24 11.16 -29.27
N GLY A 678 -4.11 11.83 -28.53
CA GLY A 678 -5.03 11.23 -27.58
C GLY A 678 -6.48 11.13 -28.11
N ASP A 679 -7.31 10.56 -27.24
CA ASP A 679 -8.76 10.50 -27.45
C ASP A 679 -9.41 11.82 -27.01
N PRO A 680 -10.05 12.55 -27.93
CA PRO A 680 -10.68 13.84 -27.61
C PRO A 680 -11.72 13.76 -26.49
N MET A 681 -12.48 12.66 -26.40
CA MET A 681 -13.50 12.50 -25.37
C MET A 681 -12.90 12.42 -23.98
N ASN A 682 -11.84 11.63 -23.81
CA ASN A 682 -11.14 11.48 -22.54
C ASN A 682 -10.48 12.80 -22.11
N LEU A 683 -9.79 13.46 -23.02
CA LEU A 683 -9.13 14.74 -22.74
C LEU A 683 -10.13 15.86 -22.44
N CYS A 684 -11.22 15.97 -23.19
CA CYS A 684 -12.27 16.96 -22.92
C CYS A 684 -13.01 16.69 -21.60
N ARG A 685 -13.21 15.43 -21.23
CA ARG A 685 -13.83 15.07 -19.94
C ARG A 685 -12.95 15.50 -18.79
N LEU A 686 -11.65 15.17 -18.83
CA LEU A 686 -10.69 15.60 -17.82
C LEU A 686 -10.59 17.13 -17.73
N TYR A 687 -10.51 17.81 -18.87
CA TYR A 687 -10.52 19.28 -18.92
C TYR A 687 -11.73 19.87 -18.20
N LYS A 688 -12.92 19.36 -18.51
CA LYS A 688 -14.17 19.83 -17.87
C LYS A 688 -14.20 19.55 -16.38
N GLU A 689 -13.67 18.41 -15.96
CA GLU A 689 -13.57 18.06 -14.54
C GLU A 689 -12.68 19.05 -13.79
N ILE A 690 -11.51 19.37 -14.35
CA ILE A 690 -10.57 20.32 -13.73
C ILE A 690 -11.16 21.74 -13.71
N VAL A 691 -11.78 22.21 -14.79
CA VAL A 691 -12.33 23.57 -14.85
C VAL A 691 -13.56 23.74 -13.94
N ASN A 692 -14.45 22.73 -13.91
CA ASN A 692 -15.78 22.92 -13.28
C ASN A 692 -15.87 22.36 -11.86
N LYS A 693 -15.02 21.42 -11.49
CA LYS A 693 -15.11 20.74 -10.19
C LYS A 693 -13.82 20.82 -9.39
N ASP A 694 -12.74 20.23 -9.92
CA ASP A 694 -11.43 20.16 -9.24
C ASP A 694 -11.56 19.89 -7.73
N TRP A 695 -12.25 18.79 -7.38
CA TRP A 695 -12.59 18.43 -6.00
C TRP A 695 -11.42 18.46 -5.04
N PHE A 696 -10.21 18.24 -5.55
CA PHE A 696 -9.00 18.19 -4.74
C PHE A 696 -8.06 19.37 -4.98
N MET A 697 -8.65 20.49 -5.43
CA MET A 697 -8.05 21.84 -5.41
C MET A 697 -6.65 21.89 -6.06
N ALA A 698 -6.46 21.17 -7.17
CA ALA A 698 -5.19 21.19 -7.88
C ALA A 698 -4.85 22.59 -8.40
N LEU A 699 -5.84 23.33 -8.92
CA LEU A 699 -5.63 24.69 -9.44
C LEU A 699 -5.31 25.70 -8.34
N LEU A 700 -5.74 25.44 -7.09
CA LEU A 700 -5.43 26.30 -5.97
C LEU A 700 -3.91 26.31 -5.64
N ASP A 701 -3.28 25.14 -5.74
CA ASP A 701 -1.90 24.94 -5.31
C ASP A 701 -0.91 24.89 -6.50
N VAL A 702 -1.37 24.81 -7.75
CA VAL A 702 -0.50 24.53 -8.91
C VAL A 702 0.65 25.53 -9.09
N LYS A 703 0.40 26.83 -8.87
CA LYS A 703 1.46 27.84 -9.02
C LYS A 703 2.51 27.75 -7.92
N ASP A 704 2.09 27.52 -6.70
CA ASP A 704 3.02 27.32 -5.57
C ASP A 704 3.82 26.03 -5.75
N TYR A 705 3.18 24.97 -6.23
CA TYR A 705 3.84 23.71 -6.61
C TYR A 705 4.91 23.93 -7.69
N ILE A 706 4.58 24.61 -8.79
CA ILE A 706 5.53 24.91 -9.86
C ILE A 706 6.72 25.68 -9.32
N LYS A 707 6.47 26.77 -8.57
CA LYS A 707 7.51 27.61 -7.99
C LYS A 707 8.46 26.79 -7.08
N THR A 708 7.90 25.97 -6.21
CA THR A 708 8.68 25.17 -5.26
C THR A 708 9.50 24.10 -5.98
N LYS A 709 8.93 23.45 -7.00
CA LYS A 709 9.62 22.45 -7.80
C LYS A 709 10.76 23.06 -8.64
N GLU A 710 10.55 24.23 -9.23
CA GLU A 710 11.61 24.96 -9.94
C GLU A 710 12.78 25.33 -9.01
N GLN A 711 12.47 25.78 -7.79
CA GLN A 711 13.51 26.03 -6.78
C GLN A 711 14.26 24.74 -6.46
N MET A 712 13.58 23.65 -6.24
CA MET A 712 14.18 22.34 -5.93
C MET A 712 15.12 21.86 -7.05
N LEU A 713 14.72 22.02 -8.31
CA LEU A 713 15.57 21.70 -9.46
C LEU A 713 16.81 22.59 -9.55
N ASN A 714 16.69 23.86 -9.19
CA ASN A 714 17.85 24.77 -9.12
C ASN A 714 18.81 24.37 -7.98
N ASP A 715 18.28 24.02 -6.82
CA ASP A 715 19.09 23.61 -5.65
C ASP A 715 19.80 22.27 -5.89
N TYR A 716 19.27 21.41 -6.76
CA TYR A 716 19.89 20.15 -7.15
C TYR A 716 21.27 20.34 -7.82
N GLU A 717 21.55 21.50 -8.42
CA GLU A 717 22.83 21.79 -9.06
C GLU A 717 23.99 21.92 -8.06
N ASP A 718 23.71 22.26 -6.80
CA ASP A 718 24.68 22.14 -5.72
C ASP A 718 24.69 20.71 -5.17
N GLU A 719 25.50 19.89 -5.83
CA GLU A 719 25.55 18.45 -5.59
C GLU A 719 25.94 18.05 -4.17
N ILE A 720 26.79 18.85 -3.51
CA ILE A 720 27.20 18.60 -2.12
C ILE A 720 26.04 18.95 -1.17
N SER A 721 25.42 20.10 -1.36
CA SER A 721 24.26 20.51 -0.58
C SER A 721 23.10 19.52 -0.72
N TRP A 722 22.84 19.04 -1.95
CA TRP A 722 21.83 18.02 -2.20
C TRP A 722 22.13 16.70 -1.49
N SER A 723 23.39 16.26 -1.53
CA SER A 723 23.82 15.03 -0.85
C SER A 723 23.68 15.13 0.67
N LYS A 724 23.90 16.32 1.26
CA LYS A 724 23.63 16.58 2.67
C LYS A 724 22.14 16.38 3.00
N LYS A 725 21.24 16.94 2.17
CA LYS A 725 19.80 16.74 2.33
C LYS A 725 19.44 15.26 2.28
N ALA A 726 19.99 14.51 1.33
CA ALA A 726 19.79 13.07 1.20
C ALA A 726 20.26 12.32 2.44
N LEU A 727 21.45 12.60 2.94
CA LEU A 727 22.01 11.99 4.14
C LEU A 727 21.13 12.25 5.38
N VAL A 728 20.67 13.49 5.57
CA VAL A 728 19.81 13.85 6.70
C VAL A 728 18.48 13.08 6.62
N ASN A 729 17.89 12.94 5.42
CA ASN A 729 16.68 12.15 5.23
C ASN A 729 16.91 10.68 5.64
N ILE A 730 17.99 10.04 5.18
CA ILE A 730 18.33 8.66 5.57
C ILE A 730 18.50 8.57 7.09
N ALA A 731 19.30 9.47 7.67
CA ALA A 731 19.62 9.47 9.10
C ALA A 731 18.37 9.58 10.00
N LYS A 732 17.36 10.29 9.54
CA LYS A 732 16.10 10.52 10.27
C LYS A 732 14.99 9.52 9.94
N ALA A 733 15.19 8.64 8.97
CA ALA A 733 14.18 7.67 8.54
C ALA A 733 13.96 6.53 9.56
N GLY A 734 14.82 6.39 10.56
CA GLY A 734 14.69 5.34 11.60
C GLY A 734 13.34 5.36 12.31
N PHE A 735 12.75 6.51 12.52
CA PHE A 735 11.41 6.65 13.11
C PHE A 735 10.35 5.87 12.33
N PHE A 736 10.50 5.73 11.01
CA PHE A 736 9.53 5.04 10.15
C PHE A 736 9.80 3.53 9.99
N SER A 737 10.57 2.92 10.87
CA SER A 737 10.66 1.45 10.93
C SER A 737 9.32 0.86 11.37
N SER A 738 8.83 -0.15 10.65
CA SER A 738 7.64 -0.91 11.07
C SER A 738 7.85 -1.68 12.37
N ASP A 739 9.11 -1.99 12.73
CA ASP A 739 9.43 -2.61 14.02
C ASP A 739 9.04 -1.67 15.17
N ARG A 740 9.33 -0.37 15.07
CA ARG A 740 8.86 0.64 16.02
C ARG A 740 7.34 0.66 16.09
N THR A 741 6.68 0.72 14.94
CA THR A 741 5.21 0.77 14.87
C THR A 741 4.59 -0.45 15.56
N ILE A 742 5.09 -1.65 15.27
CA ILE A 742 4.58 -2.89 15.87
C ILE A 742 4.86 -2.96 17.37
N ALA A 743 6.03 -2.50 17.81
CA ALA A 743 6.33 -2.43 19.25
C ALA A 743 5.33 -1.50 19.97
N GLU A 744 4.95 -0.38 19.38
CA GLU A 744 3.93 0.53 19.93
C GLU A 744 2.53 -0.11 19.95
N TYR A 745 2.11 -0.78 18.85
CA TYR A 745 0.85 -1.54 18.84
C TYR A 745 0.83 -2.61 19.94
N ASN A 746 1.93 -3.36 20.10
CA ASN A 746 2.01 -4.40 21.11
C ASN A 746 1.93 -3.83 22.53
N LYS A 747 2.66 -2.74 22.79
CA LYS A 747 2.68 -2.08 24.10
C LYS A 747 1.31 -1.51 24.50
N ASP A 748 0.61 -0.88 23.58
CA ASP A 748 -0.57 -0.06 23.91
C ASP A 748 -1.90 -0.77 23.61
N ILE A 749 -1.92 -1.75 22.70
CA ILE A 749 -3.16 -2.35 22.19
C ILE A 749 -3.16 -3.88 22.31
N TRP A 750 -2.13 -4.57 21.78
CA TRP A 750 -2.20 -6.03 21.63
C TRP A 750 -1.81 -6.82 22.87
N HIS A 751 -0.74 -6.42 23.57
CA HIS A 751 -0.21 -7.08 24.77
C HIS A 751 0.04 -8.60 24.57
N LEU A 752 0.75 -8.94 23.47
CA LEU A 752 1.07 -10.32 23.06
C LEU A 752 2.15 -10.95 23.93
#